data_5960887786c7affeee87cd936f8cfa27
#
_entry.id   5960887786c7affeee87cd936f8cfa27
#
_cell.length_a   1.000
_cell.length_b   1.000
_cell.length_c   1.000
_cell.angle_alpha   90.00
_cell.angle_beta   90.00
_cell.angle_gamma   90.00
#
_symmetry.space_group_name_H-M   'P 1'
#
loop_
_entity.id
_entity.type
_entity.pdbx_description
1 polymer ?
#
loop_
_entity_poly.entity_id
_entity_poly.type
_entity_poly.pdbx_seq_one_letter_code
_entity_poly.pdbx_strand_id
1 'polypeptide(L)'
;NLNRLVSASHLDYFNRRPRMPKSLIEKYREGLIIGSACEAGELFQAIIRGKSEEEIARIVNFYDYLEIQPIGNNAFMLESDRYDAKTVEDLQNYNRKIVELGEQYHKPVVATCDVHFLNPEDEQYRRILMAGKGFADADNQAPLYFRTTEEMLDEFAYLGEQKAREVVITNTNKIADMIEKISPVHPDKCPPVIPNSDKELTEICYNRAHEIYGPTLPDIVKERLDRELHSIISNGFAVMYIIAQKLVKDSNDHGYLVGSRGSVGSSFVATMSGITEVNPLSAHYICPNCHFVDFDSEYVKPYTMKGMSGCDMPDRDCPVCGTKLLKEGHDIPFETFLGFKGNKEPDIDLNFSGEYQAKAHKYVEVIFGEGSAFRAGTIGTLAEKTAYGYVMKYFEERGIHKRRCEMERLAEGCTGVKRTTGQHPGGIIVVPHEHEIYDFTAIQHPANDVNTDIITTHFEYHSIDHNLLKLDIPGHDDPTMIRRLEDLTGIDAKTIPLDDKVVMELFHGTEILGITPEDIGGVEMGSLGVPEFGTDFVMQMLKDTNPQCFSDLVRISGLSHGTDVWLGNAQTLIETGQAEISTAICCRDDIMTYLINMGLDKEESFTIMESVRKGKGLKDEWVETMLSHGVPDWYIGSCRKIKYMFPKAH
;
A
#
# COMPACT_ATOMS: atom_id res chain seq x y z
N ASN A 1 27.04 -2.66 -2.55
CA ASN A 1 27.87 -1.51 -2.14
C ASN A 1 27.20 -0.16 -2.42
N LEU A 2 26.57 0.03 -3.60
CA LEU A 2 25.89 1.29 -3.93
C LEU A 2 24.77 1.61 -2.93
N ASN A 3 23.92 0.64 -2.58
CA ASN A 3 22.87 0.82 -1.58
C ASN A 3 23.42 1.19 -0.20
N ARG A 4 24.58 0.65 0.19
CA ARG A 4 25.27 1.02 1.45
C ARG A 4 25.75 2.47 1.43
N LEU A 5 26.36 2.90 0.32
CA LEU A 5 26.81 4.30 0.15
C LEU A 5 25.65 5.28 0.19
N VAL A 6 24.57 4.99 -0.55
CA VAL A 6 23.37 5.83 -0.55
C VAL A 6 22.75 5.90 0.84
N SER A 7 22.64 4.78 1.53
CA SER A 7 22.12 4.73 2.91
C SER A 7 22.94 5.57 3.88
N ALA A 8 24.26 5.40 3.87
CA ALA A 8 25.15 6.19 4.73
C ALA A 8 25.06 7.69 4.43
N SER A 9 24.93 8.07 3.16
CA SER A 9 24.79 9.48 2.78
C SER A 9 23.51 10.12 3.32
N HIS A 10 22.44 9.34 3.46
CA HIS A 10 21.17 9.81 4.00
C HIS A 10 21.07 9.71 5.53
N LEU A 11 21.67 8.69 6.15
CA LEU A 11 21.53 8.44 7.58
C LEU A 11 22.65 9.12 8.39
N ASP A 12 23.90 8.99 7.94
CA ASP A 12 25.09 9.37 8.72
C ASP A 12 25.69 10.72 8.29
N TYR A 13 25.59 11.06 7.00
CA TYR A 13 26.26 12.21 6.42
C TYR A 13 25.33 13.23 5.76
N PHE A 14 24.06 13.25 6.16
CA PHE A 14 23.11 14.22 5.63
C PHE A 14 23.34 15.62 6.25
N ASN A 15 23.53 16.61 5.37
CA ASN A 15 23.58 18.01 5.76
C ASN A 15 22.97 18.86 4.64
N ARG A 16 21.69 19.20 4.74
CA ARG A 16 20.82 19.82 3.73
C ARG A 16 20.62 18.96 2.48
N ARG A 17 21.59 18.11 2.17
CA ARG A 17 21.57 17.09 1.09
C ARG A 17 22.41 15.89 1.51
N PRO A 18 22.20 14.72 0.92
CA PRO A 18 23.04 13.55 1.17
C PRO A 18 24.48 13.84 0.73
N ARG A 19 25.45 13.38 1.52
CA ARG A 19 26.89 13.52 1.23
C ARG A 19 27.59 12.18 1.36
N MET A 20 28.58 11.94 0.51
CA MET A 20 29.41 10.74 0.56
C MET A 20 30.88 11.12 0.79
N PRO A 21 31.46 10.86 1.97
CA PRO A 21 32.90 11.03 2.17
C PRO A 21 33.69 10.11 1.26
N LYS A 22 34.81 10.60 0.72
CA LYS A 22 35.72 9.80 -0.15
C LYS A 22 36.19 8.52 0.52
N SER A 23 36.53 8.57 1.80
CA SER A 23 36.92 7.39 2.58
C SER A 23 35.84 6.30 2.60
N LEU A 24 34.58 6.70 2.63
CA LEU A 24 33.45 5.76 2.56
C LEU A 24 33.31 5.17 1.15
N ILE A 25 33.46 6.01 0.12
CA ILE A 25 33.45 5.56 -1.27
C ILE A 25 34.57 4.54 -1.50
N GLU A 26 35.80 4.82 -1.03
CA GLU A 26 36.93 3.90 -1.14
C GLU A 26 36.66 2.56 -0.47
N LYS A 27 36.03 2.57 0.71
CA LYS A 27 35.64 1.35 1.44
C LYS A 27 34.69 0.45 0.66
N TYR A 28 33.77 1.04 -0.11
CA TYR A 28 32.72 0.31 -0.85
C TYR A 28 32.91 0.38 -2.37
N ARG A 29 34.13 0.68 -2.83
CA ARG A 29 34.41 0.93 -4.23
C ARG A 29 34.29 -0.31 -5.13
N GLU A 30 34.49 -1.49 -4.58
CA GLU A 30 34.42 -2.73 -5.35
C GLU A 30 33.07 -2.88 -6.08
N GLY A 31 33.14 -3.11 -7.39
CA GLY A 31 31.96 -3.23 -8.26
C GLY A 31 31.37 -1.88 -8.70
N LEU A 32 32.01 -0.75 -8.43
CA LEU A 32 31.56 0.57 -8.83
C LEU A 32 32.52 1.24 -9.80
N ILE A 33 31.96 1.96 -10.77
CA ILE A 33 32.69 2.85 -11.68
C ILE A 33 32.33 4.28 -11.30
N ILE A 34 33.31 5.12 -11.02
CA ILE A 34 33.12 6.45 -10.44
C ILE A 34 33.63 7.52 -11.40
N GLY A 35 32.74 8.44 -11.80
CA GLY A 35 33.04 9.58 -12.66
C GLY A 35 33.15 10.89 -11.91
N SER A 36 33.80 11.88 -12.55
CA SER A 36 34.10 13.19 -11.95
C SER A 36 32.89 14.15 -11.86
N ALA A 37 31.74 13.76 -12.35
CA ALA A 37 30.49 14.54 -12.37
C ALA A 37 30.58 15.88 -13.16
N CYS A 38 29.60 16.74 -12.97
CA CYS A 38 29.38 18.00 -13.70
C CYS A 38 30.23 19.16 -13.16
N GLU A 39 29.85 20.39 -13.52
CA GLU A 39 30.50 21.63 -13.07
C GLU A 39 30.47 21.81 -11.53
N ALA A 40 29.49 21.23 -10.85
CA ALA A 40 29.42 21.24 -9.39
C ALA A 40 30.38 20.20 -8.76
N GLY A 41 30.92 19.29 -9.55
CA GLY A 41 31.84 18.25 -9.11
C GLY A 41 33.21 18.79 -8.69
N GLU A 42 33.91 17.99 -7.91
CA GLU A 42 35.20 18.37 -7.30
C GLU A 42 36.25 18.75 -8.32
N LEU A 43 36.37 18.00 -9.44
CA LEU A 43 37.34 18.26 -10.46
C LEU A 43 37.11 19.59 -11.18
N PHE A 44 35.90 19.82 -11.64
CA PHE A 44 35.55 21.06 -12.34
C PHE A 44 35.72 22.28 -11.45
N GLN A 45 35.31 22.18 -10.18
CA GLN A 45 35.50 23.25 -9.19
C GLN A 45 36.97 23.52 -8.89
N ALA A 46 37.82 22.49 -8.88
CA ALA A 46 39.26 22.66 -8.69
C ALA A 46 39.91 23.41 -9.88
N ILE A 47 39.48 23.13 -11.09
CA ILE A 47 39.92 23.82 -12.31
C ILE A 47 39.51 25.30 -12.29
N ILE A 48 38.24 25.58 -12.01
CA ILE A 48 37.70 26.97 -11.93
C ILE A 48 38.47 27.79 -10.89
N ARG A 49 38.77 27.18 -9.75
CA ARG A 49 39.46 27.85 -8.63
C ARG A 49 40.98 27.95 -8.80
N GLY A 50 41.51 27.47 -9.91
CA GLY A 50 42.94 27.50 -10.17
C GLY A 50 43.80 26.73 -9.17
N LYS A 51 43.31 25.57 -8.73
CA LYS A 51 44.04 24.70 -7.81
C LYS A 51 45.36 24.23 -8.43
N SER A 52 46.31 23.85 -7.58
CA SER A 52 47.62 23.39 -8.02
C SER A 52 47.50 22.09 -8.86
N GLU A 53 48.50 21.87 -9.73
CA GLU A 53 48.55 20.63 -10.54
C GLU A 53 48.59 19.37 -9.66
N GLU A 54 49.24 19.45 -8.51
CA GLU A 54 49.32 18.35 -7.55
C GLU A 54 47.95 18.03 -6.94
N GLU A 55 47.15 19.05 -6.56
CA GLU A 55 45.78 18.86 -6.07
C GLU A 55 44.87 18.29 -7.15
N ILE A 56 44.96 18.82 -8.39
CA ILE A 56 44.19 18.34 -9.54
C ILE A 56 44.54 16.89 -9.86
N ALA A 57 45.83 16.54 -9.86
CA ALA A 57 46.28 15.17 -10.08
C ALA A 57 45.71 14.18 -9.09
N ARG A 58 45.66 14.56 -7.81
CA ARG A 58 45.08 13.76 -6.73
C ARG A 58 43.61 13.55 -6.93
N ILE A 59 42.86 14.57 -7.36
CA ILE A 59 41.43 14.50 -7.67
C ILE A 59 41.19 13.58 -8.88
N VAL A 60 41.90 13.78 -9.99
CA VAL A 60 41.74 12.98 -11.21
C VAL A 60 41.99 11.50 -10.94
N ASN A 61 43.02 11.18 -10.16
CA ASN A 61 43.37 9.79 -9.85
C ASN A 61 42.31 9.06 -9.01
N PHE A 62 41.46 9.78 -8.31
CA PHE A 62 40.37 9.19 -7.57
C PHE A 62 39.26 8.62 -8.47
N TYR A 63 39.02 9.22 -9.63
CA TYR A 63 37.94 8.86 -10.54
C TYR A 63 38.37 7.83 -11.58
N ASP A 64 37.44 6.98 -12.03
CA ASP A 64 37.68 5.99 -13.08
C ASP A 64 37.56 6.62 -14.48
N TYR A 65 36.70 7.63 -14.62
CA TYR A 65 36.54 8.43 -15.82
C TYR A 65 36.25 9.89 -15.50
N LEU A 66 36.46 10.76 -16.47
CA LEU A 66 36.16 12.18 -16.35
C LEU A 66 34.98 12.54 -17.24
N GLU A 67 34.27 13.60 -16.90
CA GLU A 67 33.03 14.01 -17.58
C GLU A 67 33.12 15.46 -18.05
N ILE A 68 32.62 15.72 -19.26
CA ILE A 68 32.36 17.04 -19.80
C ILE A 68 30.91 17.11 -20.29
N GLN A 69 30.35 18.32 -20.29
CA GLN A 69 28.98 18.57 -20.68
C GLN A 69 28.90 19.69 -21.74
N PRO A 70 27.76 19.80 -22.47
CA PRO A 70 27.55 20.90 -23.42
C PRO A 70 27.76 22.27 -22.77
N ILE A 71 28.32 23.19 -23.50
CA ILE A 71 28.63 24.53 -23.01
C ILE A 71 27.41 25.25 -22.46
N GLY A 72 26.24 25.06 -23.09
CA GLY A 72 24.98 25.64 -22.63
C GLY A 72 24.59 25.29 -21.20
N ASN A 73 25.01 24.13 -20.69
CA ASN A 73 24.79 23.74 -19.31
C ASN A 73 25.50 24.63 -18.30
N ASN A 74 26.58 25.26 -18.71
CA ASN A 74 27.43 26.12 -17.87
C ASN A 74 27.34 27.60 -18.24
N ALA A 75 26.44 27.99 -19.13
CA ALA A 75 26.29 29.38 -19.61
C ALA A 75 25.98 30.36 -18.47
N PHE A 76 25.34 29.92 -17.38
CA PHE A 76 25.07 30.73 -16.19
C PHE A 76 26.33 31.34 -15.58
N MET A 77 27.53 30.73 -15.79
CA MET A 77 28.79 31.24 -15.28
C MET A 77 29.16 32.58 -15.92
N LEU A 78 28.76 32.80 -17.19
CA LEU A 78 29.05 34.01 -17.93
C LEU A 78 28.34 35.25 -17.39
N GLU A 79 27.22 35.04 -16.72
CA GLU A 79 26.35 36.09 -16.16
C GLU A 79 26.65 36.36 -14.68
N SER A 80 27.53 35.58 -14.07
CA SER A 80 27.81 35.64 -12.63
C SER A 80 29.19 36.21 -12.33
N ASP A 81 29.23 37.16 -11.41
CA ASP A 81 30.52 37.71 -10.91
C ASP A 81 31.33 36.75 -10.04
N ARG A 82 30.74 35.58 -9.75
CA ARG A 82 31.43 34.53 -8.96
C ARG A 82 32.45 33.73 -9.77
N TYR A 83 32.41 33.85 -11.11
CA TYR A 83 33.23 33.07 -12.01
C TYR A 83 34.09 33.99 -12.91
N ASP A 84 35.29 33.56 -13.18
CA ASP A 84 36.21 34.29 -14.06
C ASP A 84 35.88 34.15 -15.55
N ALA A 85 35.11 33.09 -15.91
CA ALA A 85 34.65 32.88 -17.28
C ALA A 85 33.74 34.01 -17.74
N LYS A 86 34.06 34.64 -18.86
CA LYS A 86 33.28 35.75 -19.45
C LYS A 86 32.88 35.47 -20.91
N THR A 87 33.47 34.47 -21.52
CA THR A 87 33.22 34.12 -22.93
C THR A 87 32.90 32.63 -23.06
N VAL A 88 32.26 32.26 -24.17
CA VAL A 88 32.01 30.85 -24.53
C VAL A 88 33.35 30.09 -24.64
N GLU A 89 34.38 30.75 -25.13
CA GLU A 89 35.73 30.15 -25.22
C GLU A 89 36.31 29.79 -23.85
N ASP A 90 36.05 30.59 -22.83
CA ASP A 90 36.46 30.27 -21.44
C ASP A 90 35.81 28.95 -20.96
N LEU A 91 34.54 28.76 -21.25
CA LEU A 91 33.82 27.52 -20.91
C LEU A 91 34.37 26.32 -21.71
N GLN A 92 34.64 26.53 -22.99
CA GLN A 92 35.28 25.50 -23.84
C GLN A 92 36.66 25.13 -23.30
N ASN A 93 37.44 26.09 -22.79
CA ASN A 93 38.76 25.86 -22.23
C ASN A 93 38.71 25.03 -20.95
N TYR A 94 37.65 25.14 -20.13
CA TYR A 94 37.48 24.24 -19.00
C TYR A 94 37.31 22.78 -19.46
N ASN A 95 36.50 22.55 -20.48
CA ASN A 95 36.33 21.21 -21.05
C ASN A 95 37.59 20.70 -21.72
N ARG A 96 38.33 21.57 -22.46
CA ARG A 96 39.64 21.22 -23.03
C ARG A 96 40.63 20.80 -21.95
N LYS A 97 40.64 21.50 -20.82
CA LYS A 97 41.50 21.14 -19.68
C LYS A 97 41.19 19.75 -19.14
N ILE A 98 39.91 19.40 -19.02
CA ILE A 98 39.49 18.05 -18.57
C ILE A 98 39.93 17.00 -19.59
N VAL A 99 39.80 17.26 -20.90
CA VAL A 99 40.27 16.36 -21.95
C VAL A 99 41.82 16.16 -21.86
N GLU A 100 42.57 17.23 -21.67
CA GLU A 100 44.03 17.15 -21.48
C GLU A 100 44.41 16.32 -20.25
N LEU A 101 43.69 16.51 -19.12
CA LEU A 101 43.91 15.72 -17.91
C LEU A 101 43.59 14.24 -18.14
N GLY A 102 42.56 13.94 -18.92
CA GLY A 102 42.22 12.57 -19.30
C GLY A 102 43.33 11.90 -20.09
N GLU A 103 43.95 12.62 -21.02
CA GLU A 103 45.14 12.14 -21.77
C GLU A 103 46.36 11.97 -20.86
N GLN A 104 46.64 12.96 -20.04
CA GLN A 104 47.78 12.95 -19.12
C GLN A 104 47.76 11.82 -18.11
N TYR A 105 46.57 11.52 -17.54
CA TYR A 105 46.40 10.52 -16.49
C TYR A 105 45.76 9.22 -16.98
N HIS A 106 45.61 9.04 -18.28
CA HIS A 106 45.04 7.85 -18.92
C HIS A 106 43.63 7.53 -18.42
N LYS A 107 42.80 8.55 -18.23
CA LYS A 107 41.39 8.42 -17.87
C LYS A 107 40.52 8.68 -19.10
N PRO A 108 39.53 7.81 -19.41
CA PRO A 108 38.57 8.12 -20.46
C PRO A 108 37.77 9.36 -20.09
N VAL A 109 37.56 10.24 -21.06
CA VAL A 109 36.67 11.40 -20.91
C VAL A 109 35.40 11.14 -21.68
N VAL A 110 34.25 11.30 -21.03
CA VAL A 110 32.93 11.10 -21.63
C VAL A 110 32.14 12.40 -21.68
N ALA A 111 31.43 12.61 -22.79
CA ALA A 111 30.51 13.70 -22.94
C ALA A 111 29.07 13.24 -22.57
N THR A 112 28.48 13.88 -21.61
CA THR A 112 27.10 13.63 -21.18
C THR A 112 26.24 14.89 -21.34
N CYS A 113 24.93 14.77 -21.53
CA CYS A 113 24.05 15.93 -21.70
C CYS A 113 23.25 16.35 -20.46
N ASP A 114 23.37 15.63 -19.36
CA ASP A 114 22.68 15.95 -18.11
C ASP A 114 21.17 16.15 -18.29
N VAL A 115 20.50 15.16 -18.86
CA VAL A 115 19.11 15.22 -19.28
C VAL A 115 18.16 15.41 -18.10
N HIS A 116 17.36 16.48 -18.14
CA HIS A 116 16.28 16.76 -17.19
C HIS A 116 14.91 16.78 -17.85
N PHE A 117 14.84 16.93 -19.16
CA PHE A 117 13.60 16.87 -19.94
C PHE A 117 13.87 16.33 -21.36
N LEU A 118 12.82 15.85 -22.03
CA LEU A 118 12.97 15.13 -23.30
C LEU A 118 13.24 16.08 -24.48
N ASN A 119 12.37 17.04 -24.70
CA ASN A 119 12.46 17.97 -25.83
C ASN A 119 12.86 19.37 -25.35
N PRO A 120 13.49 20.19 -26.21
CA PRO A 120 13.88 21.56 -25.85
C PRO A 120 12.73 22.41 -25.29
N GLU A 121 11.52 22.28 -25.82
CA GLU A 121 10.32 23.00 -25.37
C GLU A 121 9.81 22.57 -23.99
N ASP A 122 10.21 21.42 -23.49
CA ASP A 122 9.79 20.91 -22.17
C ASP A 122 10.44 21.68 -21.01
N GLU A 123 11.41 22.56 -21.30
CA GLU A 123 12.01 23.43 -20.30
C GLU A 123 10.98 24.27 -19.54
N GLN A 124 9.85 24.60 -20.18
CA GLN A 124 8.77 25.35 -19.56
C GLN A 124 8.19 24.66 -18.31
N TYR A 125 8.10 23.32 -18.31
CA TYR A 125 7.62 22.56 -17.16
C TYR A 125 8.64 22.64 -16.01
N ARG A 126 9.92 22.49 -16.31
CA ARG A 126 10.98 22.63 -15.30
C ARG A 126 11.02 24.03 -14.71
N ARG A 127 10.86 25.06 -15.53
CA ARG A 127 10.76 26.47 -15.14
C ARG A 127 9.65 26.68 -14.11
N ILE A 128 8.44 26.21 -14.41
CA ILE A 128 7.27 26.31 -13.52
C ILE A 128 7.53 25.58 -12.20
N LEU A 129 8.07 24.36 -12.26
CA LEU A 129 8.37 23.54 -11.08
C LEU A 129 9.45 24.16 -10.19
N MET A 130 10.51 24.72 -10.78
CA MET A 130 11.55 25.42 -10.04
C MET A 130 11.04 26.70 -9.39
N ALA A 131 10.25 27.49 -10.10
CA ALA A 131 9.61 28.66 -9.53
C ALA A 131 8.68 28.31 -8.37
N GLY A 132 7.91 27.23 -8.49
CA GLY A 132 7.06 26.71 -7.43
C GLY A 132 7.82 26.27 -6.17
N LYS A 133 9.08 25.87 -6.32
CA LYS A 133 10.00 25.54 -5.22
C LYS A 133 10.80 26.75 -4.70
N GLY A 134 10.58 27.95 -5.27
CA GLY A 134 11.24 29.17 -4.81
C GLY A 134 12.65 29.42 -5.34
N PHE A 135 13.05 28.77 -6.44
CA PHE A 135 14.33 29.05 -7.10
C PHE A 135 14.28 30.42 -7.81
N ALA A 136 15.20 31.31 -7.45
CA ALA A 136 15.26 32.67 -7.99
C ALA A 136 15.63 32.71 -9.50
N ASP A 137 16.35 31.72 -9.96
CA ASP A 137 16.85 31.55 -11.35
C ASP A 137 15.94 30.65 -12.21
N ALA A 138 14.72 30.39 -11.76
CA ALA A 138 13.79 29.50 -12.46
C ALA A 138 13.55 29.88 -13.93
N ASP A 139 13.55 31.17 -14.25
CA ASP A 139 13.30 31.67 -15.61
C ASP A 139 14.53 31.54 -16.54
N ASN A 140 15.71 31.24 -16.00
CA ASN A 140 16.94 31.05 -16.76
C ASN A 140 17.31 29.56 -16.84
N GLN A 141 16.60 28.82 -17.71
CA GLN A 141 16.78 27.38 -17.85
C GLN A 141 17.99 27.03 -18.72
N ALA A 142 18.84 26.12 -18.23
CA ALA A 142 19.87 25.47 -19.04
C ALA A 142 19.22 24.49 -20.05
N PRO A 143 19.84 24.28 -21.23
CA PRO A 143 19.30 23.41 -22.28
C PRO A 143 19.53 21.92 -21.97
N LEU A 144 18.90 21.41 -20.93
CA LEU A 144 19.08 20.06 -20.38
C LEU A 144 18.16 19.03 -21.04
N TYR A 145 17.99 19.11 -22.35
CA TYR A 145 17.17 18.17 -23.12
C TYR A 145 17.98 16.97 -23.61
N PHE A 146 17.28 15.91 -23.98
CA PHE A 146 17.88 14.72 -24.55
C PHE A 146 18.37 14.98 -25.97
N ARG A 147 19.70 14.91 -26.18
CA ARG A 147 20.35 15.14 -27.46
C ARG A 147 20.66 13.83 -28.17
N THR A 148 20.50 13.83 -29.49
CA THR A 148 20.98 12.73 -30.34
C THR A 148 22.53 12.72 -30.41
N THR A 149 23.06 11.64 -30.96
CA THR A 149 24.54 11.52 -31.18
C THR A 149 25.07 12.67 -32.06
N GLU A 150 24.34 13.00 -33.12
CA GLU A 150 24.68 14.10 -34.03
C GLU A 150 24.69 15.44 -33.30
N GLU A 151 23.65 15.74 -32.53
CA GLU A 151 23.57 16.96 -31.71
C GLU A 151 24.71 17.04 -30.70
N MET A 152 25.06 15.91 -30.07
CA MET A 152 26.20 15.87 -29.14
C MET A 152 27.54 16.09 -29.87
N LEU A 153 27.72 15.52 -31.05
CA LEU A 153 28.93 15.77 -31.86
C LEU A 153 29.07 17.25 -32.24
N ASP A 154 27.96 17.92 -32.58
CA ASP A 154 27.94 19.35 -32.87
C ASP A 154 28.31 20.19 -31.63
N GLU A 155 27.78 19.82 -30.45
CA GLU A 155 28.10 20.49 -29.18
C GLU A 155 29.61 20.46 -28.83
N PHE A 156 30.33 19.43 -29.24
CA PHE A 156 31.74 19.23 -28.95
C PHE A 156 32.66 19.42 -30.18
N ALA A 157 32.12 19.97 -31.27
CA ALA A 157 32.88 20.20 -32.50
C ALA A 157 34.16 21.05 -32.31
N TYR A 158 34.16 21.92 -31.29
CA TYR A 158 35.33 22.76 -30.96
C TYR A 158 36.56 21.97 -30.48
N LEU A 159 36.38 20.68 -30.09
CA LEU A 159 37.50 19.78 -29.76
C LEU A 159 38.19 19.19 -30.98
N GLY A 160 37.63 19.42 -32.19
CA GLY A 160 38.02 18.74 -33.43
C GLY A 160 37.27 17.42 -33.61
N GLU A 161 37.06 17.00 -34.87
CA GLU A 161 36.24 15.85 -35.24
C GLU A 161 36.64 14.56 -34.51
N GLN A 162 37.93 14.26 -34.50
CA GLN A 162 38.44 13.03 -33.89
C GLN A 162 38.20 12.99 -32.38
N LYS A 163 38.47 14.08 -31.67
CA LYS A 163 38.30 14.15 -30.21
C LYS A 163 36.83 14.20 -29.85
N ALA A 164 35.97 14.91 -30.60
CA ALA A 164 34.52 14.90 -30.41
C ALA A 164 33.96 13.48 -30.53
N ARG A 165 34.34 12.73 -31.55
CA ARG A 165 33.91 11.31 -31.68
C ARG A 165 34.43 10.44 -30.53
N GLU A 166 35.63 10.68 -30.06
CA GLU A 166 36.22 9.94 -28.93
C GLU A 166 35.40 10.13 -27.66
N VAL A 167 35.08 11.36 -27.28
CA VAL A 167 34.35 11.65 -26.02
C VAL A 167 32.85 11.35 -26.09
N VAL A 168 32.21 11.54 -27.26
CA VAL A 168 30.77 11.34 -27.45
C VAL A 168 30.43 9.88 -27.72
N ILE A 169 31.20 9.18 -28.53
CA ILE A 169 30.86 7.82 -29.00
C ILE A 169 31.78 6.78 -28.38
N THR A 170 33.11 6.88 -28.61
CA THR A 170 34.03 5.81 -28.25
C THR A 170 34.10 5.58 -26.74
N ASN A 171 34.31 6.64 -25.97
CA ASN A 171 34.49 6.52 -24.53
C ASN A 171 33.17 6.23 -23.80
N THR A 172 32.03 6.75 -24.25
CA THR A 172 30.71 6.45 -23.67
C THR A 172 30.38 4.96 -23.85
N ASN A 173 30.62 4.41 -25.04
CA ASN A 173 30.46 2.97 -25.29
C ASN A 173 31.44 2.14 -24.44
N LYS A 174 32.70 2.58 -24.32
CA LYS A 174 33.71 1.91 -23.49
C LYS A 174 33.25 1.80 -22.02
N ILE A 175 32.70 2.86 -21.46
CA ILE A 175 32.15 2.82 -20.09
C ILE A 175 30.92 1.87 -20.02
N ALA A 176 30.04 1.94 -21.00
CA ALA A 176 28.89 1.05 -21.07
C ALA A 176 29.27 -0.43 -21.15
N ASP A 177 30.32 -0.74 -21.92
CA ASP A 177 30.83 -2.12 -22.07
C ASP A 177 31.51 -2.66 -20.79
N MET A 178 31.94 -1.78 -19.89
CA MET A 178 32.47 -2.17 -18.57
C MET A 178 31.40 -2.60 -17.60
N ILE A 179 30.14 -2.25 -17.84
CA ILE A 179 29.02 -2.54 -16.96
C ILE A 179 28.51 -3.95 -17.24
N GLU A 180 28.50 -4.79 -16.21
CA GLU A 180 27.91 -6.12 -16.28
C GLU A 180 26.39 -6.04 -16.33
N LYS A 181 25.73 -7.07 -16.91
CA LYS A 181 24.28 -7.15 -16.89
C LYS A 181 23.80 -7.43 -15.47
N ILE A 182 23.21 -6.45 -14.84
CA ILE A 182 22.64 -6.54 -13.49
C ILE A 182 21.16 -6.15 -13.49
N SER A 183 20.43 -6.61 -12.46
CA SER A 183 19.13 -6.07 -12.15
C SER A 183 19.25 -5.07 -11.00
N PRO A 184 18.78 -3.82 -11.12
CA PRO A 184 18.79 -2.85 -10.02
C PRO A 184 17.86 -3.24 -8.88
N VAL A 185 16.86 -4.09 -9.15
CA VAL A 185 15.96 -4.69 -8.18
C VAL A 185 16.27 -6.17 -8.08
N HIS A 186 16.29 -6.71 -6.87
CA HIS A 186 16.56 -8.14 -6.64
C HIS A 186 15.57 -8.99 -7.45
N PRO A 187 16.03 -10.03 -8.18
CA PRO A 187 15.16 -10.78 -9.08
C PRO A 187 14.21 -11.76 -8.37
N ASP A 188 14.58 -12.22 -7.17
CA ASP A 188 13.90 -13.32 -6.49
C ASP A 188 12.92 -12.82 -5.40
N LYS A 189 11.90 -13.64 -5.13
CA LYS A 189 11.03 -13.49 -3.98
C LYS A 189 11.73 -14.07 -2.76
N CYS A 190 11.89 -13.27 -1.71
CA CYS A 190 12.57 -13.62 -0.47
C CYS A 190 11.59 -13.49 0.72
N PRO A 191 10.67 -14.45 0.90
CA PRO A 191 9.72 -14.42 2.01
C PRO A 191 10.43 -14.73 3.33
N PRO A 192 9.99 -14.13 4.45
CA PRO A 192 10.51 -14.48 5.75
C PRO A 192 10.12 -15.90 6.15
N VAL A 193 10.97 -16.56 6.91
CA VAL A 193 10.74 -17.91 7.42
C VAL A 193 10.65 -17.87 8.94
N ILE A 194 9.64 -18.53 9.48
CA ILE A 194 9.53 -18.82 10.92
C ILE A 194 9.60 -20.35 11.07
N PRO A 195 10.61 -20.90 11.76
CA PRO A 195 10.74 -22.35 11.94
C PRO A 195 9.51 -22.94 12.61
N ASN A 196 9.06 -24.11 12.14
CA ASN A 196 7.91 -24.86 12.67
C ASN A 196 6.56 -24.12 12.63
N SER A 197 6.41 -23.09 11.78
CA SER A 197 5.16 -22.34 11.69
C SER A 197 3.94 -23.21 11.36
N ASP A 198 4.09 -24.19 10.48
CA ASP A 198 3.03 -25.14 10.12
C ASP A 198 2.51 -25.91 11.35
N LYS A 199 3.44 -26.46 12.14
CA LYS A 199 3.11 -27.20 13.35
C LYS A 199 2.54 -26.30 14.44
N GLU A 200 3.13 -25.13 14.64
CA GLU A 200 2.69 -24.16 15.64
C GLU A 200 1.25 -23.68 15.33
N LEU A 201 0.96 -23.34 14.08
CA LEU A 201 -0.38 -22.92 13.66
C LEU A 201 -1.41 -24.02 13.88
N THR A 202 -1.09 -25.26 13.50
CA THR A 202 -1.96 -26.43 13.69
C THR A 202 -2.26 -26.65 15.16
N GLU A 203 -1.25 -26.64 16.03
CA GLU A 203 -1.40 -26.82 17.48
C GLU A 203 -2.25 -25.71 18.11
N ILE A 204 -2.00 -24.45 17.77
CA ILE A 204 -2.78 -23.31 18.28
C ILE A 204 -4.26 -23.48 17.92
N CYS A 205 -4.56 -23.78 16.66
CA CYS A 205 -5.91 -23.92 16.17
C CYS A 205 -6.67 -25.10 16.79
N TYR A 206 -6.05 -26.25 16.85
CA TYR A 206 -6.69 -27.43 17.47
C TYR A 206 -6.88 -27.28 18.97
N ASN A 207 -5.92 -26.71 19.68
CA ASN A 207 -6.04 -26.45 21.12
C ASN A 207 -7.21 -25.49 21.38
N ARG A 208 -7.34 -24.44 20.61
CA ARG A 208 -8.45 -23.50 20.76
C ARG A 208 -9.79 -24.11 20.36
N ALA A 209 -9.84 -24.90 19.30
CA ALA A 209 -11.04 -25.60 18.87
C ALA A 209 -11.54 -26.58 19.95
N HIS A 210 -10.65 -27.35 20.56
CA HIS A 210 -11.00 -28.25 21.66
C HIS A 210 -11.43 -27.51 22.93
N GLU A 211 -10.83 -26.36 23.20
CA GLU A 211 -11.24 -25.52 24.34
C GLU A 211 -12.68 -25.01 24.17
N ILE A 212 -13.09 -24.65 22.96
CA ILE A 212 -14.44 -24.13 22.68
C ILE A 212 -15.46 -25.23 22.44
N TYR A 213 -15.13 -26.21 21.58
CA TYR A 213 -16.07 -27.22 21.09
C TYR A 213 -15.95 -28.59 21.79
N GLY A 214 -15.01 -28.73 22.72
CA GLY A 214 -14.83 -29.93 23.51
C GLY A 214 -13.79 -30.92 22.98
N PRO A 215 -13.57 -32.04 23.68
CA PRO A 215 -12.55 -33.02 23.33
C PRO A 215 -12.81 -33.76 22.02
N THR A 216 -14.07 -33.89 21.62
CA THR A 216 -14.49 -34.43 20.32
C THR A 216 -15.10 -33.28 19.51
N LEU A 217 -14.41 -32.89 18.43
CA LEU A 217 -14.89 -31.80 17.58
C LEU A 217 -16.10 -32.23 16.76
N PRO A 218 -17.14 -31.38 16.64
CA PRO A 218 -18.22 -31.59 15.66
C PRO A 218 -17.64 -31.71 14.25
N ASP A 219 -18.27 -32.53 13.40
CA ASP A 219 -17.80 -32.78 12.03
C ASP A 219 -17.64 -31.49 11.23
N ILE A 220 -18.59 -30.57 11.32
CA ILE A 220 -18.53 -29.25 10.64
C ILE A 220 -17.27 -28.47 11.03
N VAL A 221 -16.95 -28.45 12.32
CA VAL A 221 -15.76 -27.76 12.86
C VAL A 221 -14.48 -28.42 12.36
N LYS A 222 -14.42 -29.74 12.49
CA LYS A 222 -13.22 -30.52 12.11
C LYS A 222 -12.95 -30.44 10.60
N GLU A 223 -13.94 -30.66 9.78
CA GLU A 223 -13.81 -30.57 8.32
C GLU A 223 -13.38 -29.20 7.84
N ARG A 224 -13.97 -28.15 8.40
CA ARG A 224 -13.61 -26.77 8.10
C ARG A 224 -12.15 -26.48 8.48
N LEU A 225 -11.76 -26.85 9.68
CA LEU A 225 -10.41 -26.62 10.21
C LEU A 225 -9.36 -27.38 9.41
N ASP A 226 -9.59 -28.67 9.14
CA ASP A 226 -8.67 -29.52 8.37
C ASP A 226 -8.51 -29.00 6.93
N ARG A 227 -9.61 -28.62 6.28
CA ARG A 227 -9.60 -28.09 4.91
C ARG A 227 -8.84 -26.77 4.82
N GLU A 228 -9.07 -25.86 5.75
CA GLU A 228 -8.38 -24.57 5.77
C GLU A 228 -6.88 -24.74 6.08
N LEU A 229 -6.52 -25.53 7.10
CA LEU A 229 -5.14 -25.80 7.44
C LEU A 229 -4.39 -26.47 6.29
N HIS A 230 -5.01 -27.41 5.60
CA HIS A 230 -4.41 -28.05 4.43
C HIS A 230 -4.11 -27.01 3.33
N SER A 231 -5.07 -26.15 3.00
CA SER A 231 -4.88 -25.11 2.00
C SER A 231 -3.79 -24.10 2.39
N ILE A 232 -3.80 -23.65 3.64
CA ILE A 232 -2.84 -22.66 4.14
C ILE A 232 -1.42 -23.24 4.14
N ILE A 233 -1.25 -24.45 4.68
CA ILE A 233 0.07 -25.09 4.83
C ILE A 233 0.65 -25.52 3.49
N SER A 234 -0.16 -26.16 2.63
CA SER A 234 0.30 -26.62 1.31
C SER A 234 0.71 -25.49 0.37
N ASN A 235 0.16 -24.29 0.55
CA ASN A 235 0.54 -23.09 -0.21
C ASN A 235 1.62 -22.23 0.48
N GLY A 236 2.14 -22.65 1.63
CA GLY A 236 3.21 -21.95 2.33
C GLY A 236 2.78 -20.67 3.07
N PHE A 237 1.50 -20.52 3.41
CA PHE A 237 0.96 -19.31 4.04
C PHE A 237 0.95 -19.34 5.58
N ALA A 238 1.38 -20.44 6.21
CA ALA A 238 1.37 -20.57 7.67
C ALA A 238 2.19 -19.48 8.36
N VAL A 239 3.30 -19.05 7.75
CA VAL A 239 4.15 -17.97 8.28
C VAL A 239 3.37 -16.68 8.43
N MET A 240 2.57 -16.30 7.44
CA MET A 240 1.74 -15.08 7.47
C MET A 240 0.72 -15.12 8.61
N TYR A 241 0.07 -16.27 8.81
CA TYR A 241 -0.85 -16.47 9.94
C TYR A 241 -0.15 -16.38 11.29
N ILE A 242 1.04 -16.98 11.43
CA ILE A 242 1.79 -16.92 12.68
C ILE A 242 2.28 -15.49 12.98
N ILE A 243 2.71 -14.75 11.99
CA ILE A 243 3.05 -13.31 12.15
C ILE A 243 1.86 -12.53 12.68
N ALA A 244 0.71 -12.67 12.02
CA ALA A 244 -0.51 -11.99 12.42
C ALA A 244 -0.96 -12.39 13.83
N GLN A 245 -0.92 -13.68 14.14
CA GLN A 245 -1.24 -14.23 15.47
C GLN A 245 -0.34 -13.61 16.56
N LYS A 246 0.97 -13.53 16.33
CA LYS A 246 1.90 -12.96 17.29
C LYS A 246 1.67 -11.47 17.51
N LEU A 247 1.44 -10.71 16.43
CA LEU A 247 1.15 -9.28 16.49
C LEU A 247 -0.16 -8.98 17.25
N VAL A 248 -1.22 -9.72 16.95
CA VAL A 248 -2.53 -9.55 17.59
C VAL A 248 -2.44 -9.92 19.07
N LYS A 249 -1.78 -11.04 19.37
CA LYS A 249 -1.58 -11.47 20.76
C LYS A 249 -0.81 -10.45 21.58
N ASP A 250 0.27 -9.91 21.05
CA ASP A 250 1.05 -8.86 21.73
C ASP A 250 0.23 -7.62 22.01
N SER A 251 -0.56 -7.15 21.05
CA SER A 251 -1.46 -6.00 21.24
C SER A 251 -2.54 -6.27 22.30
N ASN A 252 -3.18 -7.44 22.24
CA ASN A 252 -4.20 -7.84 23.22
C ASN A 252 -3.62 -7.98 24.64
N ASP A 253 -2.43 -8.55 24.78
CA ASP A 253 -1.74 -8.71 26.07
C ASP A 253 -1.42 -7.34 26.71
N HIS A 254 -1.29 -6.29 25.90
CA HIS A 254 -1.12 -4.91 26.37
C HIS A 254 -2.45 -4.14 26.48
N GLY A 255 -3.57 -4.81 26.33
CA GLY A 255 -4.90 -4.25 26.54
C GLY A 255 -5.51 -3.50 25.38
N TYR A 256 -4.96 -3.63 24.17
CA TYR A 256 -5.52 -3.04 22.96
C TYR A 256 -6.08 -4.11 22.04
N LEU A 257 -7.38 -4.08 21.80
CA LEU A 257 -8.03 -4.96 20.83
C LEU A 257 -7.52 -4.66 19.41
N VAL A 258 -7.52 -5.68 18.57
CA VAL A 258 -7.21 -5.56 17.15
C VAL A 258 -8.43 -5.95 16.36
N GLY A 259 -8.94 -5.05 15.53
CA GLY A 259 -10.05 -5.32 14.63
C GLY A 259 -9.55 -5.96 13.34
N SER A 260 -10.20 -7.02 12.89
CA SER A 260 -9.96 -7.55 11.56
C SER A 260 -10.72 -6.74 10.51
N ARG A 261 -10.08 -6.53 9.37
CA ARG A 261 -10.64 -5.80 8.23
C ARG A 261 -10.61 -6.66 6.97
N GLY A 262 -11.47 -6.34 6.01
CA GLY A 262 -11.45 -7.04 4.73
C GLY A 262 -11.88 -8.49 4.85
N SER A 263 -11.11 -9.41 4.26
CA SER A 263 -11.52 -10.80 4.06
C SER A 263 -10.98 -11.81 5.08
N VAL A 264 -10.15 -11.40 6.01
CA VAL A 264 -9.53 -12.35 6.98
C VAL A 264 -10.54 -13.08 7.85
N GLY A 265 -11.66 -12.44 8.17
CA GLY A 265 -12.78 -13.06 8.91
C GLY A 265 -13.49 -14.21 8.18
N SER A 266 -13.13 -14.49 6.93
CA SER A 266 -13.57 -15.68 6.20
C SER A 266 -12.81 -16.96 6.60
N SER A 267 -11.69 -16.82 7.32
CA SER A 267 -10.85 -17.92 7.75
C SER A 267 -11.15 -18.37 9.17
N PHE A 268 -11.61 -19.61 9.32
CA PHE A 268 -11.81 -20.22 10.64
C PHE A 268 -10.48 -20.49 11.37
N VAL A 269 -9.42 -20.75 10.63
CA VAL A 269 -8.06 -20.82 11.16
C VAL A 269 -7.66 -19.47 11.78
N ALA A 270 -8.00 -18.36 11.16
CA ALA A 270 -7.77 -17.03 11.73
C ALA A 270 -8.57 -16.82 13.03
N THR A 271 -9.78 -17.33 13.11
CA THR A 271 -10.59 -17.30 14.35
C THR A 271 -9.94 -18.15 15.45
N MET A 272 -9.57 -19.38 15.15
CA MET A 272 -9.01 -20.31 16.13
C MET A 272 -7.59 -19.92 16.57
N SER A 273 -6.83 -19.24 15.73
CA SER A 273 -5.53 -18.68 16.09
C SER A 273 -5.59 -17.33 16.82
N GLY A 274 -6.78 -16.75 16.98
CA GLY A 274 -6.96 -15.49 17.69
C GLY A 274 -6.66 -14.24 16.86
N ILE A 275 -6.51 -14.36 15.55
CA ILE A 275 -6.29 -13.23 14.63
C ILE A 275 -7.52 -12.38 14.48
N THR A 276 -8.70 -13.02 14.38
CA THR A 276 -10.00 -12.36 14.26
C THR A 276 -11.00 -12.91 15.27
N GLU A 277 -11.98 -12.11 15.62
CA GLU A 277 -13.13 -12.52 16.44
C GLU A 277 -14.32 -12.97 15.59
N VAL A 278 -14.27 -12.79 14.28
CA VAL A 278 -15.31 -13.24 13.36
C VAL A 278 -15.24 -14.77 13.25
N ASN A 279 -16.35 -15.43 13.58
CA ASN A 279 -16.50 -16.87 13.38
C ASN A 279 -17.23 -17.12 12.05
N PRO A 280 -16.55 -17.66 11.01
CA PRO A 280 -17.14 -17.83 9.69
C PRO A 280 -18.00 -19.08 9.53
N LEU A 281 -18.09 -19.93 10.53
CA LEU A 281 -19.00 -21.09 10.49
C LEU A 281 -20.44 -20.64 10.34
N SER A 282 -21.31 -21.53 9.89
CA SER A 282 -22.76 -21.28 9.88
C SER A 282 -23.28 -21.01 11.29
N ALA A 283 -24.43 -20.34 11.40
CA ALA A 283 -25.04 -20.02 12.67
C ALA A 283 -25.22 -21.28 13.54
N HIS A 284 -24.85 -21.20 14.79
CA HIS A 284 -24.94 -22.32 15.74
C HIS A 284 -24.99 -21.85 17.20
N TYR A 285 -25.50 -22.74 18.06
CA TYR A 285 -25.39 -22.61 19.51
C TYR A 285 -24.18 -23.41 20.02
N ILE A 286 -23.51 -22.89 21.02
CA ILE A 286 -22.42 -23.58 21.73
C ILE A 286 -22.54 -23.35 23.23
N CYS A 287 -22.50 -24.44 24.04
CA CYS A 287 -22.46 -24.33 25.48
C CYS A 287 -21.04 -24.08 25.98
N PRO A 288 -20.78 -22.98 26.71
CA PRO A 288 -19.47 -22.72 27.28
C PRO A 288 -19.08 -23.65 28.43
N ASN A 289 -20.02 -24.40 28.98
CA ASN A 289 -19.81 -25.31 30.10
C ASN A 289 -19.61 -26.76 29.65
N CYS A 290 -20.60 -27.35 28.95
CA CYS A 290 -20.55 -28.77 28.56
C CYS A 290 -20.19 -29.03 27.10
N HIS A 291 -19.92 -27.98 26.30
CA HIS A 291 -19.60 -28.04 24.87
C HIS A 291 -20.70 -28.62 23.97
N PHE A 292 -21.95 -28.62 24.43
CA PHE A 292 -23.09 -28.94 23.55
C PHE A 292 -23.10 -27.98 22.36
N VAL A 293 -23.30 -28.49 21.16
CA VAL A 293 -23.40 -27.71 19.92
C VAL A 293 -24.69 -28.05 19.18
N ASP A 294 -25.24 -27.05 18.48
CA ASP A 294 -26.43 -27.22 17.64
C ASP A 294 -26.27 -26.39 16.36
N PHE A 295 -26.12 -27.05 15.22
CA PHE A 295 -25.95 -26.45 13.89
C PHE A 295 -27.19 -26.60 13.00
N ASP A 296 -28.16 -27.45 13.35
CA ASP A 296 -29.17 -27.88 12.40
C ASP A 296 -30.58 -28.10 12.96
N SER A 297 -30.82 -27.79 14.22
CA SER A 297 -32.16 -27.91 14.82
C SER A 297 -33.17 -26.92 14.23
N GLU A 298 -34.43 -27.06 14.61
CA GLU A 298 -35.49 -26.13 14.27
C GLU A 298 -35.26 -24.69 14.75
N TYR A 299 -34.42 -24.50 15.76
CA TYR A 299 -34.00 -23.18 16.26
C TYR A 299 -32.97 -22.50 15.37
N VAL A 300 -32.22 -23.27 14.60
CA VAL A 300 -31.05 -22.81 13.79
C VAL A 300 -31.42 -22.72 12.31
N LYS A 301 -32.10 -23.70 11.74
CA LYS A 301 -32.46 -23.77 10.32
C LYS A 301 -33.04 -22.51 9.70
N PRO A 302 -33.98 -21.79 10.34
CA PRO A 302 -34.52 -20.56 9.75
C PRO A 302 -33.49 -19.47 9.51
N TYR A 303 -32.40 -19.48 10.27
CA TYR A 303 -31.30 -18.52 10.17
C TYR A 303 -30.25 -18.96 9.17
N THR A 304 -29.82 -20.22 9.19
CA THR A 304 -28.83 -20.76 8.24
C THR A 304 -29.34 -20.75 6.80
N MET A 305 -30.63 -21.03 6.60
CA MET A 305 -31.24 -20.98 5.25
C MET A 305 -31.22 -19.58 4.62
N LYS A 306 -31.16 -18.54 5.43
CA LYS A 306 -31.09 -17.14 5.00
C LYS A 306 -29.67 -16.56 5.06
N GLY A 307 -28.66 -17.37 5.40
CA GLY A 307 -27.29 -16.89 5.61
C GLY A 307 -27.14 -15.86 6.73
N MET A 308 -28.02 -15.93 7.76
CA MET A 308 -28.02 -15.00 8.89
C MET A 308 -26.96 -15.37 9.92
N SER A 309 -26.57 -14.39 10.71
CA SER A 309 -25.63 -14.57 11.83
C SER A 309 -26.29 -15.28 13.02
N GLY A 310 -25.50 -16.09 13.73
CA GLY A 310 -25.97 -16.81 14.92
C GLY A 310 -26.41 -15.89 16.04
N CYS A 311 -25.83 -14.68 16.16
CA CYS A 311 -26.24 -13.71 17.18
C CYS A 311 -27.70 -13.27 17.07
N ASP A 312 -28.33 -13.38 15.89
CA ASP A 312 -29.74 -13.05 15.66
C ASP A 312 -30.70 -14.17 16.06
N MET A 313 -30.19 -15.36 16.40
CA MET A 313 -31.02 -16.45 16.91
C MET A 313 -31.58 -16.13 18.32
N PRO A 314 -32.71 -16.71 18.71
CA PRO A 314 -33.26 -16.48 20.03
C PRO A 314 -32.33 -17.03 21.13
N ASP A 315 -32.37 -16.40 22.30
CA ASP A 315 -31.69 -16.89 23.49
C ASP A 315 -32.23 -18.27 23.89
N ARG A 316 -31.32 -19.15 24.30
CA ARG A 316 -31.65 -20.52 24.62
C ARG A 316 -30.73 -21.05 25.73
N ASP A 317 -31.28 -21.85 26.62
CA ASP A 317 -30.51 -22.57 27.62
C ASP A 317 -30.06 -23.94 27.08
N CYS A 318 -28.93 -24.40 27.53
CA CYS A 318 -28.39 -25.71 27.15
C CYS A 318 -29.32 -26.84 27.56
N PRO A 319 -29.75 -27.69 26.63
CA PRO A 319 -30.64 -28.80 26.96
C PRO A 319 -29.96 -29.90 27.80
N VAL A 320 -28.63 -29.88 27.92
CA VAL A 320 -27.83 -30.85 28.67
C VAL A 320 -27.56 -30.37 30.10
N CYS A 321 -27.07 -29.14 30.29
CA CYS A 321 -26.61 -28.64 31.59
C CYS A 321 -27.31 -27.36 32.07
N GLY A 322 -28.24 -26.80 31.30
CA GLY A 322 -29.00 -25.62 31.68
C GLY A 322 -28.26 -24.28 31.59
N THR A 323 -26.98 -24.26 31.19
CA THR A 323 -26.23 -23.03 31.04
C THR A 323 -26.69 -22.26 29.80
N LYS A 324 -26.72 -20.92 29.86
CA LYS A 324 -27.06 -20.08 28.71
C LYS A 324 -26.11 -20.36 27.54
N LEU A 325 -26.67 -20.70 26.39
CA LEU A 325 -25.91 -20.99 25.18
C LEU A 325 -25.37 -19.70 24.58
N LEU A 326 -24.12 -19.78 24.05
CA LEU A 326 -23.57 -18.76 23.18
C LEU A 326 -24.14 -18.95 21.77
N LYS A 327 -24.25 -17.84 21.06
CA LYS A 327 -24.78 -17.77 19.69
C LYS A 327 -23.65 -17.29 18.78
N GLU A 328 -23.21 -18.14 17.89
CA GLU A 328 -22.00 -17.91 17.08
C GLU A 328 -22.26 -18.17 15.59
N GLY A 329 -21.31 -17.72 14.76
CA GLY A 329 -21.32 -18.00 13.33
C GLY A 329 -21.91 -16.90 12.48
N HIS A 330 -21.24 -16.61 11.36
CA HIS A 330 -21.66 -15.60 10.39
C HIS A 330 -21.84 -16.15 8.97
N ASP A 331 -21.63 -17.46 8.78
CA ASP A 331 -21.81 -18.16 7.51
C ASP A 331 -21.04 -17.53 6.33
N ILE A 332 -19.70 -17.61 6.43
CA ILE A 332 -18.79 -17.01 5.44
C ILE A 332 -17.94 -18.11 4.80
N PRO A 333 -17.96 -18.27 3.47
CA PRO A 333 -17.12 -19.26 2.79
C PRO A 333 -15.62 -18.91 2.88
N PHE A 334 -14.78 -19.90 3.15
CA PHE A 334 -13.32 -19.74 3.16
C PHE A 334 -12.76 -19.40 1.79
N GLU A 335 -13.35 -19.92 0.74
CA GLU A 335 -12.92 -19.76 -0.64
C GLU A 335 -12.87 -18.31 -1.09
N THR A 336 -13.66 -17.43 -0.50
CA THR A 336 -13.61 -15.98 -0.77
C THR A 336 -12.30 -15.34 -0.30
N PHE A 337 -11.58 -16.01 0.59
CA PHE A 337 -10.28 -15.55 1.11
C PHE A 337 -9.08 -16.06 0.27
N LEU A 338 -8.94 -17.37 0.09
CA LEU A 338 -7.81 -17.98 -0.61
C LEU A 338 -8.15 -18.62 -1.97
N GLY A 339 -9.42 -18.67 -2.34
CA GLY A 339 -9.87 -19.42 -3.50
C GLY A 339 -9.94 -20.94 -3.23
N PHE A 340 -10.35 -21.71 -4.24
CA PHE A 340 -10.46 -23.17 -4.12
C PHE A 340 -9.11 -23.91 -4.16
N LYS A 341 -8.12 -23.33 -4.83
CA LYS A 341 -6.78 -23.93 -5.04
C LYS A 341 -5.66 -23.21 -4.28
N GLY A 342 -5.99 -22.27 -3.40
CA GLY A 342 -5.00 -21.43 -2.70
C GLY A 342 -4.16 -20.57 -3.64
N ASN A 343 -4.68 -20.26 -4.81
CA ASN A 343 -4.04 -19.44 -5.84
C ASN A 343 -4.14 -17.92 -5.56
N LYS A 344 -4.78 -17.56 -4.48
CA LYS A 344 -4.85 -16.18 -3.97
C LYS A 344 -4.02 -16.08 -2.70
N GLU A 345 -3.07 -15.17 -2.66
CA GLU A 345 -2.27 -14.89 -1.46
C GLU A 345 -3.15 -14.27 -0.37
N PRO A 346 -3.03 -14.69 0.91
CA PRO A 346 -3.85 -14.14 1.98
C PRO A 346 -3.51 -12.68 2.24
N ASP A 347 -4.54 -11.86 2.29
CA ASP A 347 -4.45 -10.45 2.66
C ASP A 347 -5.03 -10.31 4.09
N ILE A 348 -4.15 -10.28 5.08
CA ILE A 348 -4.51 -10.22 6.49
C ILE A 348 -4.47 -8.77 6.93
N ASP A 349 -5.59 -8.08 6.78
CA ASP A 349 -5.76 -6.69 7.19
C ASP A 349 -6.22 -6.59 8.64
N LEU A 350 -5.43 -5.86 9.43
CA LEU A 350 -5.67 -5.70 10.87
C LEU A 350 -5.60 -4.23 11.27
N ASN A 351 -6.58 -3.79 12.05
CA ASN A 351 -6.64 -2.43 12.59
C ASN A 351 -6.09 -2.42 14.01
N PHE A 352 -4.88 -1.89 14.19
CA PHE A 352 -4.28 -1.68 15.50
C PHE A 352 -4.70 -0.31 16.07
N SER A 353 -4.68 -0.18 17.39
CA SER A 353 -4.83 1.13 18.01
C SER A 353 -3.73 2.07 17.56
N GLY A 354 -4.09 3.32 17.20
CA GLY A 354 -3.11 4.36 16.85
C GLY A 354 -2.10 4.62 17.98
N GLU A 355 -2.51 4.43 19.24
CA GLU A 355 -1.64 4.57 20.41
C GLU A 355 -0.65 3.40 20.57
N TYR A 356 -0.97 2.23 20.02
CA TYR A 356 -0.14 1.03 20.09
C TYR A 356 0.65 0.76 18.81
N GLN A 357 0.33 1.40 17.71
CA GLN A 357 0.89 1.14 16.38
C GLN A 357 2.42 1.14 16.36
N ALA A 358 3.05 2.13 16.96
CA ALA A 358 4.52 2.21 16.98
C ALA A 358 5.17 1.02 17.71
N LYS A 359 4.54 0.51 18.76
CA LYS A 359 4.99 -0.67 19.50
C LYS A 359 4.77 -1.95 18.69
N ALA A 360 3.63 -2.05 17.98
CA ALA A 360 3.36 -3.15 17.06
C ALA A 360 4.38 -3.22 15.92
N HIS A 361 4.75 -2.07 15.34
CA HIS A 361 5.82 -2.00 14.36
C HIS A 361 7.15 -2.52 14.90
N LYS A 362 7.48 -2.12 16.12
CA LYS A 362 8.72 -2.57 16.76
C LYS A 362 8.68 -4.06 17.14
N TYR A 363 7.51 -4.59 17.42
CA TYR A 363 7.35 -6.01 17.73
C TYR A 363 7.70 -6.93 16.56
N VAL A 364 7.63 -6.43 15.31
CA VAL A 364 8.12 -7.18 14.14
C VAL A 364 9.60 -7.55 14.28
N GLU A 365 10.42 -6.66 14.86
CA GLU A 365 11.82 -6.97 15.16
C GLU A 365 11.99 -8.00 16.28
N VAL A 366 11.03 -8.10 17.19
CA VAL A 366 11.01 -9.18 18.20
C VAL A 366 10.77 -10.53 17.55
N ILE A 367 9.93 -10.57 16.51
CA ILE A 367 9.62 -11.80 15.76
C ILE A 367 10.81 -12.23 14.89
N PHE A 368 11.44 -11.30 14.18
CA PHE A 368 12.43 -11.61 13.13
C PHE A 368 13.88 -11.24 13.46
N GLY A 369 14.12 -10.53 14.56
CA GLY A 369 15.43 -10.05 14.98
C GLY A 369 15.61 -8.54 14.75
N GLU A 370 16.53 -7.96 15.51
CA GLU A 370 16.88 -6.54 15.42
C GLU A 370 17.41 -6.20 14.01
N GLY A 371 16.96 -5.09 13.44
CA GLY A 371 17.38 -4.64 12.10
C GLY A 371 16.72 -5.36 10.93
N SER A 372 15.69 -6.19 11.18
CA SER A 372 14.97 -6.93 10.13
C SER A 372 13.73 -6.21 9.60
N ALA A 373 13.28 -5.12 10.23
CA ALA A 373 12.05 -4.42 9.88
C ALA A 373 12.32 -2.96 9.51
N PHE A 374 11.74 -2.52 8.39
CA PHE A 374 11.86 -1.15 7.89
C PHE A 374 10.50 -0.63 7.46
N ARG A 375 10.26 0.67 7.64
CA ARG A 375 9.07 1.30 7.05
C ARG A 375 9.13 1.22 5.53
N ALA A 376 8.01 0.91 4.91
CA ALA A 376 7.88 1.03 3.46
C ALA A 376 7.98 2.51 3.05
N GLY A 377 8.91 2.81 2.17
CA GLY A 377 9.09 4.15 1.62
C GLY A 377 8.02 4.46 0.58
N THR A 378 7.64 5.73 0.49
CA THR A 378 6.76 6.24 -0.56
C THR A 378 7.39 7.43 -1.26
N ILE A 379 7.04 7.63 -2.52
CA ILE A 379 7.40 8.82 -3.29
C ILE A 379 6.14 9.64 -3.53
N GLY A 380 6.09 10.81 -2.91
CA GLY A 380 5.03 11.78 -3.16
C GLY A 380 5.28 12.50 -4.48
N THR A 381 4.32 12.43 -5.39
CA THR A 381 4.35 13.13 -6.69
C THR A 381 3.41 14.33 -6.68
N LEU A 382 3.60 15.22 -7.66
CA LEU A 382 2.76 16.39 -7.82
C LEU A 382 1.39 15.97 -8.37
N ALA A 383 0.34 16.19 -7.59
CA ALA A 383 -1.03 15.93 -8.03
C ALA A 383 -1.53 17.06 -8.95
N GLU A 384 -2.49 16.77 -9.82
CA GLU A 384 -3.05 17.68 -10.81
C GLU A 384 -3.47 19.05 -10.22
N LYS A 385 -4.21 19.06 -9.11
CA LYS A 385 -4.63 20.32 -8.44
C LYS A 385 -3.45 21.16 -7.97
N THR A 386 -2.41 20.50 -7.44
CA THR A 386 -1.20 21.18 -6.96
C THR A 386 -0.39 21.70 -8.16
N ALA A 387 -0.26 20.91 -9.20
CA ALA A 387 0.38 21.31 -10.45
C ALA A 387 -0.29 22.52 -11.07
N TYR A 388 -1.63 22.52 -11.13
CA TYR A 388 -2.41 23.68 -11.61
C TYR A 388 -2.17 24.93 -10.75
N GLY A 389 -2.11 24.78 -9.43
CA GLY A 389 -1.75 25.88 -8.53
C GLY A 389 -0.36 26.46 -8.80
N TYR A 390 0.64 25.61 -9.10
CA TYR A 390 1.99 26.06 -9.48
C TYR A 390 1.97 26.84 -10.80
N VAL A 391 1.22 26.38 -11.78
CA VAL A 391 1.08 27.05 -13.08
C VAL A 391 0.41 28.43 -12.91
N MET A 392 -0.69 28.50 -12.18
CA MET A 392 -1.37 29.76 -11.88
C MET A 392 -0.44 30.76 -11.22
N LYS A 393 0.18 30.36 -10.12
CA LYS A 393 1.10 31.21 -9.36
C LYS A 393 2.26 31.70 -10.22
N TYR A 394 2.84 30.83 -11.06
CA TYR A 394 3.92 31.18 -11.96
C TYR A 394 3.55 32.37 -12.87
N PHE A 395 2.38 32.32 -13.50
CA PHE A 395 1.92 33.37 -14.40
C PHE A 395 1.44 34.63 -13.67
N GLU A 396 0.75 34.48 -12.53
CA GLU A 396 0.32 35.61 -11.70
C GLU A 396 1.52 36.46 -11.22
N GLU A 397 2.57 35.84 -10.71
CA GLU A 397 3.78 36.53 -10.24
C GLU A 397 4.50 37.28 -11.37
N ARG A 398 4.28 36.90 -12.62
CA ARG A 398 4.89 37.53 -13.82
C ARG A 398 3.93 38.46 -14.58
N GLY A 399 2.72 38.62 -14.06
CA GLY A 399 1.69 39.47 -14.73
C GLY A 399 1.25 38.95 -16.10
N ILE A 400 1.42 37.66 -16.36
CA ILE A 400 1.07 37.02 -17.62
C ILE A 400 -0.30 36.37 -17.50
N HIS A 401 -1.20 36.72 -18.42
CA HIS A 401 -2.54 36.14 -18.49
C HIS A 401 -2.59 35.01 -19.52
N LYS A 402 -2.98 33.81 -19.08
CA LYS A 402 -3.15 32.65 -19.95
C LYS A 402 -4.58 32.13 -19.88
N ARG A 403 -5.06 31.54 -20.98
CA ARG A 403 -6.35 30.85 -20.98
C ARG A 403 -6.31 29.62 -20.11
N ARG A 404 -7.45 29.27 -19.55
CA ARG A 404 -7.58 28.11 -18.64
C ARG A 404 -7.09 26.80 -19.29
N CYS A 405 -7.45 26.54 -20.55
CA CYS A 405 -7.01 25.34 -21.26
C CYS A 405 -5.49 25.24 -21.41
N GLU A 406 -4.79 26.39 -21.57
CA GLU A 406 -3.32 26.39 -21.61
C GLU A 406 -2.72 26.13 -20.23
N MET A 407 -3.31 26.65 -19.16
CA MET A 407 -2.87 26.36 -17.80
C MET A 407 -3.11 24.89 -17.44
N GLU A 408 -4.22 24.29 -17.87
CA GLU A 408 -4.51 22.86 -17.70
C GLU A 408 -3.49 21.99 -18.45
N ARG A 409 -3.16 22.33 -19.71
CA ARG A 409 -2.13 21.63 -20.49
C ARG A 409 -0.76 21.66 -19.81
N LEU A 410 -0.36 22.81 -19.30
CA LEU A 410 0.90 22.96 -18.58
C LEU A 410 0.88 22.20 -17.24
N ALA A 411 -0.25 22.20 -16.54
CA ALA A 411 -0.41 21.43 -15.30
C ALA A 411 -0.29 19.92 -15.54
N GLU A 412 -0.85 19.41 -16.64
CA GLU A 412 -0.71 18.00 -17.04
C GLU A 412 0.77 17.64 -17.21
N GLY A 413 1.57 18.48 -17.90
CA GLY A 413 3.01 18.26 -18.08
C GLY A 413 3.84 18.34 -16.78
N CYS A 414 3.32 18.98 -15.73
CA CYS A 414 3.95 19.04 -14.41
C CYS A 414 3.46 17.94 -13.46
N THR A 415 2.36 17.25 -13.79
CA THR A 415 1.76 16.21 -12.93
C THR A 415 2.63 14.96 -12.89
N GLY A 416 2.68 14.30 -11.75
CA GLY A 416 3.42 13.05 -11.57
C GLY A 416 4.92 13.22 -11.29
N VAL A 417 5.45 14.44 -11.32
CA VAL A 417 6.86 14.69 -11.00
C VAL A 417 7.09 14.50 -9.50
N LYS A 418 8.21 13.87 -9.13
CA LYS A 418 8.61 13.66 -7.74
C LYS A 418 8.67 14.98 -6.96
N ARG A 419 7.97 15.03 -5.85
CA ARG A 419 7.95 16.18 -4.95
C ARG A 419 8.75 15.92 -3.66
N THR A 420 8.45 14.81 -3.00
CA THR A 420 9.06 14.44 -1.72
C THR A 420 9.09 12.94 -1.55
N THR A 421 9.83 12.48 -0.55
CA THR A 421 9.75 11.11 -0.04
C THR A 421 8.93 11.09 1.25
N GLY A 422 8.31 9.96 1.53
CA GLY A 422 7.49 9.78 2.71
C GLY A 422 7.57 8.35 3.22
N GLN A 423 6.70 8.04 4.17
CA GLN A 423 6.52 6.70 4.71
C GLN A 423 5.12 6.19 4.43
N HIS A 424 4.99 4.91 4.19
CA HIS A 424 3.69 4.26 4.15
C HIS A 424 3.06 4.26 5.56
N PRO A 425 1.78 4.59 5.71
CA PRO A 425 1.17 4.78 7.04
C PRO A 425 1.16 3.52 7.91
N GLY A 426 1.12 2.34 7.32
CA GLY A 426 1.08 1.07 8.05
C GLY A 426 2.07 0.02 7.55
N GLY A 427 2.75 0.26 6.42
CA GLY A 427 3.59 -0.75 5.77
C GLY A 427 4.96 -0.94 6.44
N ILE A 428 5.25 -2.16 6.83
CA ILE A 428 6.54 -2.61 7.36
C ILE A 428 7.11 -3.67 6.42
N ILE A 429 8.31 -3.43 5.92
CA ILE A 429 9.05 -4.39 5.09
C ILE A 429 9.86 -5.30 6.00
N VAL A 430 9.74 -6.60 5.80
CA VAL A 430 10.47 -7.61 6.55
C VAL A 430 11.61 -8.18 5.71
N VAL A 431 12.82 -8.09 6.22
CA VAL A 431 14.02 -8.66 5.59
C VAL A 431 14.30 -10.02 6.20
N PRO A 432 14.36 -11.10 5.38
CA PRO A 432 14.70 -12.44 5.87
C PRO A 432 16.10 -12.49 6.51
N HIS A 433 16.29 -13.35 7.47
CA HIS A 433 17.53 -13.48 8.25
C HIS A 433 18.80 -13.73 7.39
N GLU A 434 18.64 -14.34 6.22
CA GLU A 434 19.73 -14.70 5.30
C GLU A 434 20.20 -13.52 4.44
N HIS A 435 19.48 -12.39 4.50
CA HIS A 435 19.72 -11.21 3.69
C HIS A 435 19.91 -9.97 4.54
N GLU A 436 20.49 -8.96 3.92
CA GLU A 436 20.54 -7.59 4.45
C GLU A 436 19.62 -6.68 3.61
N ILE A 437 19.15 -5.60 4.22
CA ILE A 437 18.30 -4.64 3.50
C ILE A 437 18.99 -4.08 2.24
N TYR A 438 20.32 -3.98 2.27
CA TYR A 438 21.12 -3.46 1.17
C TYR A 438 21.15 -4.36 -0.07
N ASP A 439 20.73 -5.62 0.05
CA ASP A 439 20.53 -6.52 -1.09
C ASP A 439 19.32 -6.09 -1.95
N PHE A 440 18.41 -5.34 -1.37
CA PHE A 440 17.14 -4.96 -2.00
C PHE A 440 17.02 -3.46 -2.27
N THR A 441 17.47 -2.62 -1.35
CA THR A 441 17.29 -1.16 -1.40
C THR A 441 18.28 -0.45 -0.49
N ALA A 442 18.51 0.83 -0.74
CA ALA A 442 19.05 1.72 0.28
C ALA A 442 17.95 2.10 1.30
N ILE A 443 18.35 2.72 2.39
CA ILE A 443 17.47 3.21 3.45
C ILE A 443 17.71 4.68 3.75
N GLN A 444 16.69 5.36 4.27
CA GLN A 444 16.72 6.81 4.53
C GLN A 444 15.73 7.24 5.59
N HIS A 445 15.80 8.48 6.03
CA HIS A 445 14.73 9.11 6.80
C HIS A 445 13.64 9.65 5.86
N PRO A 446 12.34 9.47 6.18
CA PRO A 446 11.25 10.03 5.39
C PRO A 446 11.33 11.56 5.35
N ALA A 447 11.03 12.15 4.18
CA ALA A 447 11.13 13.60 3.94
C ALA A 447 12.50 14.22 4.27
N ASN A 448 13.54 13.41 4.34
CA ASN A 448 14.90 13.81 4.78
C ASN A 448 14.93 14.43 6.19
N ASP A 449 13.99 14.09 7.06
CA ASP A 449 13.96 14.53 8.45
C ASP A 449 14.92 13.69 9.30
N VAL A 450 16.09 14.24 9.55
CA VAL A 450 17.15 13.58 10.34
C VAL A 450 16.85 13.54 11.86
N ASN A 451 15.78 14.19 12.30
CA ASN A 451 15.39 14.20 13.71
C ASN A 451 14.43 13.07 14.09
N THR A 452 13.96 12.30 13.10
CA THR A 452 13.11 11.15 13.36
C THR A 452 13.94 9.87 13.48
N ASP A 453 13.50 8.96 14.35
CA ASP A 453 14.07 7.60 14.44
C ASP A 453 13.54 6.64 13.36
N ILE A 454 12.56 7.09 12.56
CA ILE A 454 11.96 6.28 11.53
C ILE A 454 12.92 6.14 10.35
N ILE A 455 13.14 4.90 9.93
CA ILE A 455 13.94 4.55 8.74
C ILE A 455 13.02 3.87 7.73
N THR A 456 13.04 4.40 6.50
CA THR A 456 12.27 3.86 5.38
C THR A 456 13.18 3.24 4.32
N THR A 457 12.58 2.41 3.48
CA THR A 457 13.22 2.00 2.22
C THR A 457 13.38 3.22 1.31
N HIS A 458 14.50 3.28 0.58
CA HIS A 458 14.76 4.33 -0.41
C HIS A 458 13.92 4.09 -1.66
N PHE A 459 13.84 2.85 -2.13
CA PHE A 459 12.92 2.49 -3.19
C PHE A 459 11.48 2.63 -2.70
N GLU A 460 10.64 3.12 -3.58
CA GLU A 460 9.20 3.12 -3.38
C GLU A 460 8.72 1.66 -3.29
N TYR A 461 7.80 1.40 -2.37
CA TYR A 461 7.37 0.06 -2.01
C TYR A 461 6.96 -0.81 -3.22
N HIS A 462 6.20 -0.27 -4.19
CA HIS A 462 5.74 -1.04 -5.35
C HIS A 462 6.88 -1.55 -6.24
N SER A 463 8.07 -0.96 -6.13
CA SER A 463 9.26 -1.43 -6.87
C SER A 463 9.89 -2.69 -6.28
N ILE A 464 9.58 -3.02 -5.03
CA ILE A 464 10.15 -4.16 -4.28
C ILE A 464 9.08 -5.07 -3.65
N ASP A 465 7.80 -4.89 -3.98
CA ASP A 465 6.69 -5.64 -3.40
C ASP A 465 6.71 -7.13 -3.77
N HIS A 466 7.32 -7.47 -4.90
CA HIS A 466 7.50 -8.86 -5.32
C HIS A 466 8.70 -9.56 -4.63
N ASN A 467 9.60 -8.81 -4.00
CA ASN A 467 10.80 -9.34 -3.34
C ASN A 467 10.56 -9.65 -1.86
N LEU A 468 10.05 -8.68 -1.13
CA LEU A 468 9.96 -8.70 0.32
C LEU A 468 8.51 -8.64 0.78
N LEU A 469 8.24 -9.35 1.86
CA LEU A 469 6.93 -9.26 2.53
C LEU A 469 6.74 -7.86 3.12
N LYS A 470 5.61 -7.24 2.77
CA LYS A 470 5.10 -6.06 3.45
C LYS A 470 3.99 -6.48 4.42
N LEU A 471 4.14 -6.12 5.67
CA LEU A 471 3.08 -6.23 6.67
C LEU A 471 2.36 -4.90 6.76
N ASP A 472 1.05 -4.92 6.63
CA ASP A 472 0.22 -3.73 6.85
C ASP A 472 -0.28 -3.70 8.31
N ILE A 473 0.27 -2.75 9.08
CA ILE A 473 -0.04 -2.53 10.49
C ILE A 473 -0.54 -1.08 10.63
N PRO A 474 -1.72 -0.77 10.09
CA PRO A 474 -2.29 0.56 10.18
C PRO A 474 -2.78 0.86 11.59
N GLY A 475 -2.65 2.13 12.00
CA GLY A 475 -3.26 2.64 13.22
C GLY A 475 -4.68 3.12 12.95
N HIS A 476 -5.59 2.75 13.83
CA HIS A 476 -7.01 3.14 13.78
C HIS A 476 -7.46 3.74 15.11
N ASP A 477 -8.47 4.61 15.05
CA ASP A 477 -9.05 5.21 16.24
C ASP A 477 -10.01 4.26 16.97
N ASP A 478 -10.65 3.35 16.26
CA ASP A 478 -11.67 2.46 16.83
C ASP A 478 -11.16 1.59 17.98
N PRO A 479 -10.02 0.88 17.87
CA PRO A 479 -9.47 0.14 19.01
C PRO A 479 -9.10 1.05 20.19
N THR A 480 -8.64 2.26 19.94
CA THR A 480 -8.32 3.26 20.96
C THR A 480 -9.57 3.71 21.70
N MET A 481 -10.67 3.98 20.97
CA MET A 481 -11.96 4.36 21.55
C MET A 481 -12.56 3.22 22.37
N ILE A 482 -12.51 2.00 21.87
CA ILE A 482 -12.97 0.82 22.62
C ILE A 482 -12.19 0.70 23.92
N ARG A 483 -10.87 0.80 23.90
CA ARG A 483 -10.05 0.77 25.11
C ARG A 483 -10.46 1.86 26.09
N ARG A 484 -10.69 3.08 25.62
CA ARG A 484 -11.13 4.19 26.47
C ARG A 484 -12.50 3.92 27.10
N LEU A 485 -13.43 3.35 26.34
CA LEU A 485 -14.76 2.99 26.86
C LEU A 485 -14.66 1.85 27.88
N GLU A 486 -13.82 0.86 27.67
CA GLU A 486 -13.55 -0.19 28.67
C GLU A 486 -12.99 0.39 29.97
N ASP A 487 -12.02 1.31 29.89
CA ASP A 487 -11.44 1.98 31.05
C ASP A 487 -12.49 2.81 31.84
N LEU A 488 -13.43 3.44 31.15
CA LEU A 488 -14.46 4.26 31.78
C LEU A 488 -15.62 3.44 32.38
N THR A 489 -15.98 2.34 31.75
CA THR A 489 -17.15 1.54 32.14
C THR A 489 -16.82 0.31 32.97
N GLY A 490 -15.59 -0.18 32.87
CA GLY A 490 -15.18 -1.48 33.42
C GLY A 490 -15.78 -2.68 32.71
N ILE A 491 -16.36 -2.48 31.52
CA ILE A 491 -16.99 -3.54 30.73
C ILE A 491 -16.00 -4.00 29.64
N ASP A 492 -15.79 -5.32 29.55
CA ASP A 492 -15.06 -5.93 28.46
C ASP A 492 -15.94 -5.92 27.19
N ALA A 493 -15.49 -5.22 26.15
CA ALA A 493 -16.23 -5.08 24.89
C ALA A 493 -16.60 -6.41 24.23
N LYS A 494 -15.76 -7.45 24.40
CA LYS A 494 -16.01 -8.80 23.87
C LYS A 494 -17.23 -9.50 24.49
N THR A 495 -17.67 -9.05 25.67
CA THR A 495 -18.80 -9.64 26.39
C THR A 495 -20.14 -9.00 26.01
N ILE A 496 -20.13 -7.92 25.22
CA ILE A 496 -21.35 -7.21 24.81
C ILE A 496 -22.10 -8.03 23.75
N PRO A 497 -23.38 -8.37 23.96
CA PRO A 497 -24.14 -9.12 22.97
C PRO A 497 -24.41 -8.27 21.72
N LEU A 498 -24.30 -8.90 20.54
CA LEU A 498 -24.51 -8.24 19.25
C LEU A 498 -26.00 -8.10 18.85
N ASP A 499 -26.91 -8.74 19.59
CA ASP A 499 -28.34 -8.74 19.34
C ASP A 499 -29.16 -7.84 20.30
N ASP A 500 -28.49 -6.90 20.96
CA ASP A 500 -29.16 -5.97 21.87
C ASP A 500 -30.14 -5.09 21.11
N LYS A 501 -31.42 -5.28 21.41
CA LYS A 501 -32.54 -4.57 20.75
C LYS A 501 -32.56 -3.08 21.06
N VAL A 502 -32.07 -2.69 22.23
CA VAL A 502 -31.98 -1.27 22.61
C VAL A 502 -30.94 -0.58 21.80
N VAL A 503 -29.77 -1.21 21.59
CA VAL A 503 -28.71 -0.68 20.73
C VAL A 503 -29.17 -0.60 19.28
N MET A 504 -29.98 -1.52 18.79
CA MET A 504 -30.53 -1.47 17.43
C MET A 504 -31.32 -0.19 17.14
N GLU A 505 -31.95 0.41 18.15
CA GLU A 505 -32.71 1.66 17.99
C GLU A 505 -31.80 2.86 17.58
N LEU A 506 -30.47 2.81 17.81
CA LEU A 506 -29.53 3.81 17.30
C LEU A 506 -29.56 3.93 15.77
N PHE A 507 -29.92 2.85 15.09
CA PHE A 507 -29.95 2.77 13.62
C PHE A 507 -31.33 3.13 13.05
N HIS A 508 -32.29 3.52 13.92
CA HIS A 508 -33.66 3.96 13.55
C HIS A 508 -33.90 5.45 13.82
N GLY A 509 -33.28 6.00 14.87
CA GLY A 509 -33.49 7.40 15.26
C GLY A 509 -32.62 7.83 16.43
N THR A 510 -32.96 9.01 17.00
CA THR A 510 -32.22 9.61 18.12
C THR A 510 -32.91 9.39 19.47
N GLU A 511 -34.13 8.90 19.50
CA GLU A 511 -35.00 8.78 20.71
C GLU A 511 -34.33 7.94 21.79
N ILE A 512 -33.63 6.88 21.43
CA ILE A 512 -32.91 6.00 22.37
C ILE A 512 -31.85 6.72 23.17
N LEU A 513 -31.28 7.79 22.62
CA LEU A 513 -30.26 8.63 23.27
C LEU A 513 -30.90 9.71 24.15
N GLY A 514 -32.23 9.84 24.13
CA GLY A 514 -32.96 10.89 24.87
C GLY A 514 -32.72 12.30 24.34
N ILE A 515 -32.33 12.42 23.06
CA ILE A 515 -32.06 13.71 22.37
C ILE A 515 -32.95 13.85 21.14
N THR A 516 -33.10 15.07 20.67
CA THR A 516 -33.76 15.36 19.40
C THR A 516 -32.76 15.61 18.27
N PRO A 517 -33.18 15.53 17.02
CA PRO A 517 -32.29 15.89 15.90
C PRO A 517 -31.70 17.29 16.01
N GLU A 518 -32.44 18.24 16.56
CA GLU A 518 -31.98 19.64 16.74
C GLU A 518 -30.79 19.74 17.70
N ASP A 519 -30.70 18.85 18.69
CA ASP A 519 -29.57 18.82 19.66
C ASP A 519 -28.24 18.44 18.99
N ILE A 520 -28.29 17.78 17.83
CA ILE A 520 -27.12 17.33 17.07
C ILE A 520 -27.10 17.87 15.64
N GLY A 521 -27.58 19.12 15.47
CA GLY A 521 -27.47 19.83 14.19
C GLY A 521 -28.40 19.34 13.07
N GLY A 522 -29.55 18.72 13.45
CA GLY A 522 -30.56 18.21 12.52
C GLY A 522 -30.31 16.79 12.02
N VAL A 523 -29.35 16.08 12.59
CA VAL A 523 -29.10 14.66 12.26
C VAL A 523 -30.18 13.78 12.89
N GLU A 524 -30.84 12.99 12.06
CA GLU A 524 -32.00 12.18 12.48
C GLU A 524 -31.65 10.76 12.94
N MET A 525 -30.38 10.37 12.88
CA MET A 525 -29.90 9.01 13.23
C MET A 525 -29.01 9.02 14.46
N GLY A 526 -29.25 8.09 15.39
CA GLY A 526 -28.41 7.87 16.57
C GLY A 526 -27.03 7.27 16.26
N SER A 527 -26.82 6.80 15.03
CA SER A 527 -25.57 6.21 14.57
C SER A 527 -24.49 7.22 14.19
N LEU A 528 -24.70 8.53 14.36
CA LEU A 528 -23.73 9.58 13.98
C LEU A 528 -22.33 9.33 14.53
N GLY A 529 -22.21 8.86 15.77
CA GLY A 529 -20.93 8.56 16.42
C GLY A 529 -20.43 7.13 16.23
N VAL A 530 -21.15 6.29 15.46
CA VAL A 530 -20.75 4.90 15.21
C VAL A 530 -19.85 4.86 13.97
N PRO A 531 -18.61 4.32 14.08
CA PRO A 531 -17.71 4.22 12.94
C PRO A 531 -18.37 3.53 11.74
N GLU A 532 -18.12 4.07 10.54
CA GLU A 532 -18.66 3.61 9.25
C GLU A 532 -20.18 3.77 9.07
N PHE A 533 -20.96 3.99 10.14
CA PHE A 533 -22.42 4.17 10.11
C PHE A 533 -22.89 5.61 10.36
N GLY A 534 -21.96 6.52 10.63
CA GLY A 534 -22.25 7.93 10.94
C GLY A 534 -22.05 8.89 9.76
N THR A 535 -21.84 8.42 8.54
CA THR A 535 -21.79 9.27 7.34
C THR A 535 -23.20 9.54 6.82
N ASP A 536 -23.42 10.69 6.17
CA ASP A 536 -24.71 11.05 5.59
C ASP A 536 -25.23 9.96 4.62
N PHE A 537 -24.33 9.41 3.83
CA PHE A 537 -24.66 8.33 2.88
C PHE A 537 -25.18 7.09 3.57
N VAL A 538 -24.52 6.63 4.63
CA VAL A 538 -24.94 5.42 5.36
C VAL A 538 -26.17 5.70 6.22
N MET A 539 -26.28 6.86 6.85
CA MET A 539 -27.48 7.22 7.62
C MET A 539 -28.72 7.28 6.71
N GLN A 540 -28.61 7.76 5.48
CA GLN A 540 -29.69 7.68 4.51
C GLN A 540 -30.02 6.24 4.14
N MET A 541 -29.02 5.39 3.93
CA MET A 541 -29.22 3.97 3.66
C MET A 541 -29.93 3.25 4.82
N LEU A 542 -29.62 3.59 6.06
CA LEU A 542 -30.34 3.08 7.24
C LEU A 542 -31.83 3.44 7.24
N LYS A 543 -32.16 4.66 6.84
CA LYS A 543 -33.56 5.08 6.67
C LYS A 543 -34.28 4.27 5.58
N ASP A 544 -33.61 4.10 4.44
CA ASP A 544 -34.18 3.41 3.28
C ASP A 544 -34.38 1.91 3.53
N THR A 545 -33.53 1.28 4.34
CA THR A 545 -33.53 -0.18 4.57
C THR A 545 -34.16 -0.61 5.87
N ASN A 546 -34.28 0.26 6.87
CA ASN A 546 -34.86 -0.01 8.18
C ASN A 546 -34.36 -1.34 8.80
N PRO A 547 -33.07 -1.48 9.16
CA PRO A 547 -32.50 -2.73 9.63
C PRO A 547 -33.15 -3.22 10.94
N GLN A 548 -33.37 -4.54 11.04
CA GLN A 548 -34.03 -5.14 12.19
C GLN A 548 -33.12 -6.02 13.04
N CYS A 549 -31.98 -6.39 12.54
CA CYS A 549 -31.03 -7.31 13.17
C CYS A 549 -29.58 -7.02 12.78
N PHE A 550 -28.66 -7.66 13.47
CA PHE A 550 -27.22 -7.51 13.19
C PHE A 550 -26.86 -7.95 11.76
N SER A 551 -27.49 -9.00 11.26
CA SER A 551 -27.28 -9.45 9.87
C SER A 551 -27.60 -8.37 8.85
N ASP A 552 -28.62 -7.55 9.09
CA ASP A 552 -28.96 -6.42 8.22
C ASP A 552 -27.87 -5.34 8.25
N LEU A 553 -27.27 -5.08 9.42
CA LEU A 553 -26.13 -4.15 9.54
C LEU A 553 -24.89 -4.64 8.76
N VAL A 554 -24.62 -5.95 8.80
CA VAL A 554 -23.55 -6.55 7.99
C VAL A 554 -23.79 -6.33 6.50
N ARG A 555 -25.01 -6.51 6.04
CA ARG A 555 -25.40 -6.25 4.64
C ARG A 555 -25.25 -4.79 4.25
N ILE A 556 -25.69 -3.88 5.11
CA ILE A 556 -25.56 -2.42 4.91
C ILE A 556 -24.07 -2.02 4.84
N SER A 557 -23.23 -2.60 5.68
CA SER A 557 -21.78 -2.41 5.60
C SER A 557 -21.23 -2.81 4.23
N GLY A 558 -21.63 -3.94 3.70
CA GLY A 558 -21.27 -4.37 2.34
C GLY A 558 -21.74 -3.40 1.25
N LEU A 559 -22.97 -2.93 1.33
CA LEU A 559 -23.56 -1.97 0.38
C LEU A 559 -22.83 -0.62 0.39
N SER A 560 -22.41 -0.17 1.57
CA SER A 560 -21.79 1.15 1.76
C SER A 560 -20.33 1.21 1.29
N HIS A 561 -19.62 0.09 1.34
CA HIS A 561 -18.19 0.00 0.96
C HIS A 561 -17.97 -0.36 -0.52
N GLY A 562 -19.01 -0.76 -1.23
CA GLY A 562 -18.93 -1.07 -2.65
C GLY A 562 -19.10 0.15 -3.55
N THR A 563 -18.73 0.00 -4.80
CA THR A 563 -18.96 1.02 -5.84
C THR A 563 -20.03 0.51 -6.80
N ASP A 564 -21.07 1.31 -7.04
CA ASP A 564 -22.24 0.97 -7.87
C ASP A 564 -22.98 -0.30 -7.40
N VAL A 565 -22.95 -0.53 -6.09
CA VAL A 565 -23.70 -1.62 -5.44
C VAL A 565 -25.05 -1.12 -4.90
N TRP A 566 -25.07 0.08 -4.30
CA TRP A 566 -26.26 0.67 -3.69
C TRP A 566 -27.03 1.58 -4.63
N LEU A 567 -26.48 2.76 -4.97
CA LEU A 567 -27.15 3.77 -5.79
C LEU A 567 -27.46 3.24 -7.19
N GLY A 568 -28.75 3.32 -7.56
CA GLY A 568 -29.21 2.87 -8.87
C GLY A 568 -29.15 1.34 -9.06
N ASN A 569 -28.82 0.58 -8.03
CA ASN A 569 -28.71 -0.88 -8.03
C ASN A 569 -29.59 -1.48 -6.90
N ALA A 570 -29.01 -1.92 -5.80
CA ALA A 570 -29.77 -2.50 -4.69
C ALA A 570 -30.86 -1.55 -4.15
N GLN A 571 -30.59 -0.27 -4.08
CA GLN A 571 -31.57 0.75 -3.69
C GLN A 571 -32.83 0.66 -4.55
N THR A 572 -32.69 0.69 -5.86
CA THR A 572 -33.83 0.62 -6.78
C THR A 572 -34.60 -0.69 -6.67
N LEU A 573 -33.87 -1.80 -6.53
CA LEU A 573 -34.49 -3.13 -6.38
C LEU A 573 -35.33 -3.25 -5.09
N ILE A 574 -34.85 -2.65 -4.01
CA ILE A 574 -35.55 -2.63 -2.72
C ILE A 574 -36.75 -1.68 -2.77
N GLU A 575 -36.58 -0.47 -3.30
CA GLU A 575 -37.65 0.53 -3.44
C GLU A 575 -38.82 0.03 -4.32
N THR A 576 -38.49 -0.70 -5.39
CA THR A 576 -39.50 -1.27 -6.31
C THR A 576 -40.08 -2.61 -5.83
N GLY A 577 -39.60 -3.18 -4.72
CA GLY A 577 -40.03 -4.45 -4.18
C GLY A 577 -39.60 -5.68 -4.97
N GLN A 578 -38.63 -5.53 -5.90
CA GLN A 578 -38.05 -6.67 -6.61
C GLN A 578 -37.12 -7.51 -5.73
N ALA A 579 -36.46 -6.88 -4.77
CA ALA A 579 -35.59 -7.54 -3.79
C ALA A 579 -35.84 -6.95 -2.39
N GLU A 580 -35.49 -7.72 -1.38
CA GLU A 580 -35.37 -7.28 0.00
C GLU A 580 -33.86 -7.16 0.34
N ILE A 581 -33.53 -6.51 1.46
CA ILE A 581 -32.13 -6.45 1.92
C ILE A 581 -31.51 -7.84 2.08
N SER A 582 -32.32 -8.84 2.43
CA SER A 582 -31.91 -10.23 2.59
C SER A 582 -31.63 -10.97 1.27
N THR A 583 -32.13 -10.46 0.14
CA THR A 583 -32.00 -11.09 -1.18
C THR A 583 -31.23 -10.27 -2.19
N ALA A 584 -31.03 -8.97 -1.95
CA ALA A 584 -30.21 -8.11 -2.76
C ALA A 584 -28.73 -8.50 -2.66
N ILE A 585 -27.95 -8.17 -3.68
CA ILE A 585 -26.49 -8.35 -3.67
C ILE A 585 -25.89 -7.24 -2.79
N CYS A 586 -25.41 -7.60 -1.62
CA CYS A 586 -24.83 -6.67 -0.66
C CYS A 586 -23.30 -6.77 -0.56
N CYS A 587 -22.76 -7.97 -0.67
CA CYS A 587 -21.32 -8.24 -0.63
C CYS A 587 -20.95 -9.30 -1.67
N ARG A 588 -19.65 -9.47 -1.92
CA ARG A 588 -19.15 -10.44 -2.92
C ARG A 588 -19.53 -11.88 -2.59
N ASP A 589 -19.54 -12.23 -1.31
CA ASP A 589 -19.87 -13.57 -0.83
C ASP A 589 -21.31 -13.97 -1.20
N ASP A 590 -22.22 -13.01 -1.26
CA ASP A 590 -23.62 -13.25 -1.65
C ASP A 590 -23.72 -13.83 -3.06
N ILE A 591 -22.93 -13.32 -4.00
CA ILE A 591 -22.94 -13.80 -5.39
C ILE A 591 -22.49 -15.26 -5.46
N MET A 592 -21.37 -15.59 -4.82
CA MET A 592 -20.85 -16.96 -4.85
C MET A 592 -21.85 -17.94 -4.22
N THR A 593 -22.34 -17.62 -3.04
CA THR A 593 -23.29 -18.48 -2.31
C THR A 593 -24.60 -18.63 -3.07
N TYR A 594 -25.14 -17.55 -3.63
CA TYR A 594 -26.36 -17.58 -4.42
C TYR A 594 -26.23 -18.47 -5.66
N LEU A 595 -25.17 -18.32 -6.43
CA LEU A 595 -24.93 -19.10 -7.64
C LEU A 595 -24.75 -20.59 -7.32
N ILE A 596 -24.02 -20.93 -6.26
CA ILE A 596 -23.88 -22.32 -5.80
C ILE A 596 -25.23 -22.91 -5.41
N ASN A 597 -26.06 -22.16 -4.69
CA ASN A 597 -27.42 -22.59 -4.30
C ASN A 597 -28.36 -22.76 -5.51
N MET A 598 -28.13 -22.01 -6.58
CA MET A 598 -28.84 -22.18 -7.86
C MET A 598 -28.35 -23.37 -8.68
N GLY A 599 -27.31 -24.06 -8.24
CA GLY A 599 -26.78 -25.27 -8.86
C GLY A 599 -25.59 -25.06 -9.81
N LEU A 600 -25.00 -23.87 -9.88
CA LEU A 600 -23.78 -23.64 -10.65
C LEU A 600 -22.58 -24.32 -9.97
N ASP A 601 -21.57 -24.66 -10.79
CA ASP A 601 -20.31 -25.19 -10.30
C ASP A 601 -19.64 -24.21 -9.32
N LYS A 602 -18.98 -24.73 -8.29
CA LYS A 602 -18.38 -23.93 -7.22
C LYS A 602 -17.23 -23.05 -7.72
N GLU A 603 -16.33 -23.59 -8.55
CA GLU A 603 -15.19 -22.84 -9.10
C GLU A 603 -15.67 -21.77 -10.09
N GLU A 604 -16.68 -22.11 -10.91
CA GLU A 604 -17.30 -21.15 -11.83
C GLU A 604 -18.00 -20.03 -11.06
N SER A 605 -18.77 -20.34 -10.02
CA SER A 605 -19.41 -19.36 -9.15
C SER A 605 -18.41 -18.41 -8.49
N PHE A 606 -17.27 -18.93 -8.04
CA PHE A 606 -16.16 -18.13 -7.53
C PHE A 606 -15.56 -17.22 -8.60
N THR A 607 -15.35 -17.74 -9.80
CA THR A 607 -14.78 -16.98 -10.94
C THR A 607 -15.71 -15.84 -11.35
N ILE A 608 -17.00 -16.09 -11.43
CA ILE A 608 -18.03 -15.06 -11.71
C ILE A 608 -18.00 -13.99 -10.63
N MET A 609 -18.03 -14.38 -9.37
CA MET A 609 -17.95 -13.46 -8.23
C MET A 609 -16.69 -12.58 -8.28
N GLU A 610 -15.52 -13.17 -8.54
CA GLU A 610 -14.26 -12.42 -8.65
C GLU A 610 -14.25 -11.42 -9.81
N SER A 611 -14.88 -11.77 -10.93
CA SER A 611 -15.03 -10.87 -12.08
C SER A 611 -15.94 -9.68 -11.74
N VAL A 612 -17.09 -9.95 -11.13
CA VAL A 612 -18.07 -8.93 -10.75
C VAL A 612 -17.48 -7.98 -9.70
N ARG A 613 -16.85 -8.50 -8.64
CA ARG A 613 -16.30 -7.66 -7.57
C ARG A 613 -15.19 -6.72 -8.04
N LYS A 614 -14.47 -7.09 -9.12
CA LYS A 614 -13.41 -6.27 -9.73
C LYS A 614 -13.95 -5.32 -10.82
N GLY A 615 -15.25 -5.28 -11.03
CA GLY A 615 -15.89 -4.44 -12.05
C GLY A 615 -15.64 -4.88 -13.49
N LYS A 616 -15.19 -6.12 -13.71
CA LYS A 616 -14.93 -6.68 -15.04
C LYS A 616 -16.20 -7.18 -15.75
N GLY A 617 -17.34 -7.18 -15.04
CA GLY A 617 -18.63 -7.61 -15.56
C GLY A 617 -18.78 -9.12 -15.74
N LEU A 618 -19.73 -9.50 -16.61
CA LEU A 618 -20.09 -10.88 -16.90
C LEU A 618 -19.78 -11.22 -18.36
N LYS A 619 -19.22 -12.40 -18.59
CA LYS A 619 -19.09 -12.97 -19.93
C LYS A 619 -20.45 -13.54 -20.40
N ASP A 620 -20.69 -13.55 -21.69
CA ASP A 620 -21.94 -14.07 -22.27
C ASP A 620 -22.18 -15.54 -21.92
N GLU A 621 -21.14 -16.37 -21.93
CA GLU A 621 -21.21 -17.79 -21.53
C GLU A 621 -21.68 -17.97 -20.07
N TRP A 622 -21.26 -17.08 -19.16
CA TRP A 622 -21.71 -17.11 -17.76
C TRP A 622 -23.17 -16.70 -17.63
N VAL A 623 -23.59 -15.70 -18.42
CA VAL A 623 -25.00 -15.26 -18.44
C VAL A 623 -25.91 -16.39 -18.90
N GLU A 624 -25.52 -17.12 -19.95
CA GLU A 624 -26.25 -18.30 -20.43
C GLU A 624 -26.35 -19.38 -19.35
N THR A 625 -25.26 -19.68 -18.67
CA THR A 625 -25.24 -20.65 -17.56
C THR A 625 -26.14 -20.19 -16.40
N MET A 626 -26.07 -18.93 -16.01
CA MET A 626 -26.89 -18.35 -14.96
C MET A 626 -28.40 -18.47 -15.30
N LEU A 627 -28.78 -18.08 -16.51
CA LEU A 627 -30.18 -18.17 -16.97
C LEU A 627 -30.67 -19.60 -17.02
N SER A 628 -29.84 -20.55 -17.48
CA SER A 628 -30.20 -21.97 -17.54
C SER A 628 -30.45 -22.59 -16.16
N HIS A 629 -29.88 -22.04 -15.10
CA HIS A 629 -30.07 -22.44 -13.72
C HIS A 629 -31.16 -21.63 -13.00
N GLY A 630 -31.89 -20.77 -13.72
CA GLY A 630 -33.02 -20.02 -13.16
C GLY A 630 -32.65 -18.74 -12.43
N VAL A 631 -31.44 -18.21 -12.61
CA VAL A 631 -31.05 -16.90 -12.07
C VAL A 631 -31.88 -15.80 -12.74
N PRO A 632 -32.60 -14.95 -11.98
CA PRO A 632 -33.48 -13.96 -12.57
C PRO A 632 -32.70 -12.81 -13.25
N ASP A 633 -33.33 -12.21 -14.26
CA ASP A 633 -32.71 -11.12 -15.04
C ASP A 633 -32.31 -9.93 -14.18
N TRP A 634 -33.07 -9.60 -13.15
CA TRP A 634 -32.73 -8.50 -12.26
C TRP A 634 -31.42 -8.76 -11.48
N TYR A 635 -31.15 -10.03 -11.14
CA TYR A 635 -29.90 -10.41 -10.47
C TYR A 635 -28.69 -10.24 -11.39
N ILE A 636 -28.81 -10.70 -12.62
CA ILE A 636 -27.79 -10.51 -13.67
C ILE A 636 -27.59 -9.02 -13.95
N GLY A 637 -28.66 -8.26 -14.04
CA GLY A 637 -28.61 -6.81 -14.22
C GLY A 637 -27.92 -6.10 -13.07
N SER A 638 -28.15 -6.54 -11.85
CA SER A 638 -27.44 -6.04 -10.66
C SER A 638 -25.95 -6.31 -10.72
N CYS A 639 -25.54 -7.55 -11.05
CA CYS A 639 -24.12 -7.91 -11.23
C CYS A 639 -23.41 -7.03 -12.26
N ARG A 640 -24.08 -6.69 -13.37
CA ARG A 640 -23.48 -5.88 -14.46
C ARG A 640 -23.21 -4.43 -14.06
N LYS A 641 -23.95 -3.89 -13.10
CA LYS A 641 -23.75 -2.50 -12.61
C LYS A 641 -22.58 -2.35 -11.66
N ILE A 642 -22.17 -3.41 -11.00
CA ILE A 642 -21.18 -3.39 -9.93
C ILE A 642 -19.78 -3.10 -10.47
N LYS A 643 -19.08 -2.15 -9.84
CA LYS A 643 -17.69 -1.79 -10.13
C LYS A 643 -16.71 -2.31 -9.09
N TYR A 644 -17.14 -2.35 -7.84
CA TYR A 644 -16.34 -2.90 -6.75
C TYR A 644 -17.24 -3.42 -5.63
N MET A 645 -16.87 -4.57 -5.07
CA MET A 645 -17.60 -5.16 -3.94
C MET A 645 -16.69 -5.49 -2.77
N PHE A 646 -17.25 -5.35 -1.60
CA PHE A 646 -16.60 -5.61 -0.33
C PHE A 646 -16.91 -7.02 0.21
N PRO A 647 -16.04 -7.63 1.05
CA PRO A 647 -16.31 -8.93 1.65
C PRO A 647 -17.29 -8.84 2.83
N LYS A 648 -18.08 -9.90 3.03
CA LYS A 648 -18.97 -10.05 4.19
C LYS A 648 -18.22 -10.06 5.52
N ALA A 649 -17.01 -10.54 5.52
CA ALA A 649 -16.17 -10.68 6.70
C ALA A 649 -15.71 -9.37 7.35
N HIS A 650 -15.87 -8.25 6.68
CA HIS A 650 -15.53 -6.93 7.22
C HIS A 650 -16.50 -6.49 8.29
#